data_2332f01c85a4293b5738e8d6bcb46f55
#
_entry.id   2332f01c85a4293b5738e8d6bcb46f55
#
_cell.length_a   1.000
_cell.length_b   1.000
_cell.length_c   1.000
_cell.angle_alpha   90.00
_cell.angle_beta   90.00
_cell.angle_gamma   90.00
#
_symmetry.space_group_name_H-M   'P 1'
#
loop_
_entity.id
_entity.type
_entity.pdbx_description
1 polymer ?
#
loop_
_entity_poly.entity_id
_entity_poly.type
_entity_poly.pdbx_seq_one_letter_code
_entity_poly.pdbx_strand_id
1 'polypeptide(L)'
;MITQASIQIIDNANMVHELDTLFKPKSIAIIGASSKELSIGNVVIKNLIHYNYTGKIYPINLKESEIRGIKAYPTIFDVPEDIDLAHVIIPSKFVPQIIEDCGKKGIKSVIINSAGFSEMGEEGIALQEAFLAKAKEYGVRIFGPNCQGIINANPEYNAYCDFTFTFPKPGSISIVALSGGVGAFIMQSLFDLDIGMRMYASNGNACDISISEVLKYYGEDEGTKAIILYTEGFRNPREFIEAAKLVAKKKPILAMKSGRTEEGAQAAASHTGSLAGVDIATELIFEKTGILSFNNEEDMCQAAMAFSTQPIPKGNRVGIITNTGGPAVIATDELVSVGLQLPPLSQKAINILKETQLPEATIGNPIDVVATGGGIHFRSALDVLMNEENIDSIFINFVTAPFTDTDEVARNIVEVNRLKRKPIICNFMTNLSIDRFQTTAKILKDGGVPCYSFPTTAAKALGALYKFQKVQTRNIGEPKKFTDIDSSLSLPKGNGTFLPSSDVFKILSAYGILVADWRIAKNTDEAILYANEIGFPVVIKAEASSLVHKSDLGGVAINIKNAGEVKLAVDRMKLKFKNEELKFLVQKFLPGGKELIVGVTAQKELEPLIMFGLGGIYVEVLKDVIFKLSPVTELEAEEMLSSIKASKLLDGVRGQSGVNKKSIIEIIQRISQLVNDFPQIKEMDLNPIMAFEDKTIVVDARIKI
;
A
#
# COMPACT_ATOMS: atom_id res chain seq x y z
N MET A 1 -32.41 -9.45 -15.80
CA MET A 1 -31.67 -9.29 -14.55
C MET A 1 -30.31 -8.69 -14.90
N ILE A 2 -30.14 -7.38 -14.69
CA ILE A 2 -28.80 -6.74 -14.80
C ILE A 2 -28.09 -7.15 -13.55
N THR A 3 -26.96 -7.84 -13.67
CA THR A 3 -26.18 -8.31 -12.52
C THR A 3 -25.52 -7.13 -11.80
N GLN A 4 -25.30 -7.24 -10.48
CA GLN A 4 -24.62 -6.23 -9.67
C GLN A 4 -23.26 -5.81 -10.27
N ALA A 5 -22.56 -6.72 -10.94
CA ALA A 5 -21.34 -6.45 -11.69
C ALA A 5 -21.56 -5.50 -12.90
N SER A 6 -22.71 -5.60 -13.57
CA SER A 6 -23.04 -4.71 -14.70
C SER A 6 -23.37 -3.28 -14.24
N ILE A 7 -23.98 -3.13 -13.06
CA ILE A 7 -24.23 -1.82 -12.45
C ILE A 7 -22.92 -1.18 -12.01
N GLN A 8 -22.00 -1.95 -11.40
CA GLN A 8 -20.69 -1.46 -10.97
C GLN A 8 -19.80 -1.04 -12.15
N ILE A 9 -19.89 -1.73 -13.31
CA ILE A 9 -19.15 -1.36 -14.53
C ILE A 9 -19.72 -0.06 -15.14
N ILE A 10 -21.03 0.13 -15.11
CA ILE A 10 -21.69 1.33 -15.63
C ILE A 10 -21.37 2.55 -14.73
N ASP A 11 -21.38 2.38 -13.40
CA ASP A 11 -20.99 3.45 -12.47
C ASP A 11 -19.51 3.85 -12.60
N ASN A 12 -18.61 2.88 -12.77
CA ASN A 12 -17.19 3.15 -12.95
C ASN A 12 -16.88 3.87 -14.27
N ALA A 13 -17.55 3.52 -15.37
CA ALA A 13 -17.36 4.18 -16.67
C ALA A 13 -17.87 5.63 -16.64
N ASN A 14 -19.02 5.89 -16.01
CA ASN A 14 -19.55 7.23 -15.86
C ASN A 14 -18.64 8.12 -14.99
N MET A 15 -18.08 7.56 -13.91
CA MET A 15 -17.20 8.29 -12.99
C MET A 15 -15.87 8.71 -13.66
N VAL A 16 -15.31 7.88 -14.54
CA VAL A 16 -14.11 8.21 -15.33
C VAL A 16 -14.40 9.37 -16.29
N HIS A 17 -15.55 9.42 -16.93
CA HIS A 17 -15.93 10.53 -17.81
C HIS A 17 -16.18 11.85 -17.07
N GLU A 18 -16.63 11.79 -15.81
CA GLU A 18 -16.83 13.00 -14.99
C GLU A 18 -15.51 13.76 -14.68
N LEU A 19 -14.36 13.06 -14.55
CA LEU A 19 -13.07 13.70 -14.33
C LEU A 19 -12.38 14.21 -15.63
N ASP A 20 -12.96 13.98 -16.80
CA ASP A 20 -12.41 14.53 -18.04
C ASP A 20 -12.43 16.05 -18.06
N THR A 21 -13.44 16.70 -17.44
CA THR A 21 -13.48 18.17 -17.31
C THR A 21 -12.39 18.71 -16.39
N LEU A 22 -11.84 17.89 -15.49
CA LEU A 22 -10.70 18.24 -14.66
C LEU A 22 -9.36 18.01 -15.40
N PHE A 23 -9.14 16.81 -15.96
CA PHE A 23 -7.84 16.42 -16.53
C PHE A 23 -7.70 16.71 -18.03
N LYS A 24 -8.79 16.88 -18.77
CA LYS A 24 -8.82 17.16 -20.23
C LYS A 24 -9.71 18.36 -20.57
N PRO A 25 -9.60 19.46 -19.80
CA PRO A 25 -10.46 20.62 -20.03
C PRO A 25 -10.17 21.22 -21.40
N LYS A 26 -11.21 21.69 -22.09
CA LYS A 26 -11.12 22.49 -23.33
C LYS A 26 -11.09 23.99 -23.06
N SER A 27 -11.47 24.38 -21.84
CA SER A 27 -11.47 25.76 -21.38
C SER A 27 -11.23 25.83 -19.87
N ILE A 28 -10.40 26.79 -19.45
CA ILE A 28 -10.05 27.00 -18.03
C ILE A 28 -10.26 28.46 -17.65
N ALA A 29 -11.08 28.72 -16.64
CA ALA A 29 -11.18 30.03 -16.01
C ALA A 29 -10.24 30.11 -14.80
N ILE A 30 -9.38 31.14 -14.74
CA ILE A 30 -8.48 31.39 -13.60
C ILE A 30 -9.09 32.52 -12.74
N ILE A 31 -9.77 32.14 -11.66
CA ILE A 31 -10.45 33.07 -10.76
C ILE A 31 -9.47 33.58 -9.70
N GLY A 32 -9.15 34.87 -9.75
CA GLY A 32 -8.03 35.46 -9.01
C GLY A 32 -6.76 35.60 -9.84
N ALA A 33 -6.92 35.59 -11.17
CA ALA A 33 -5.87 35.94 -12.13
C ALA A 33 -5.33 37.36 -11.84
N SER A 34 -4.06 37.63 -12.11
CA SER A 34 -3.43 38.93 -11.89
C SER A 34 -2.23 39.15 -12.79
N SER A 35 -1.98 40.39 -13.18
CA SER A 35 -0.74 40.78 -13.89
C SER A 35 0.49 40.78 -12.98
N LYS A 36 0.30 40.73 -11.65
CA LYS A 36 1.39 40.70 -10.66
C LYS A 36 2.22 39.42 -10.81
N GLU A 37 3.47 39.53 -11.21
CA GLU A 37 4.33 38.46 -11.69
C GLU A 37 4.50 37.29 -10.71
N LEU A 38 4.59 37.57 -9.40
CA LEU A 38 4.77 36.55 -8.36
C LEU A 38 3.44 36.08 -7.71
N SER A 39 2.29 36.41 -8.29
CA SER A 39 1.02 35.85 -7.82
C SER A 39 0.78 34.46 -8.40
N ILE A 40 0.14 33.58 -7.61
CA ILE A 40 -0.19 32.21 -8.05
C ILE A 40 -0.99 32.23 -9.36
N GLY A 41 -2.01 33.10 -9.49
CA GLY A 41 -2.82 33.21 -10.69
C GLY A 41 -2.03 33.61 -11.93
N ASN A 42 -0.99 34.44 -11.77
CA ASN A 42 -0.08 34.78 -12.85
C ASN A 42 0.79 33.59 -13.26
N VAL A 43 1.32 32.86 -12.27
CA VAL A 43 2.19 31.67 -12.51
C VAL A 43 1.42 30.58 -13.24
N VAL A 44 0.18 30.30 -12.84
CA VAL A 44 -0.66 29.28 -13.52
C VAL A 44 -0.92 29.68 -14.98
N ILE A 45 -1.28 30.94 -15.25
CA ILE A 45 -1.46 31.42 -16.64
C ILE A 45 -0.15 31.31 -17.43
N LYS A 46 0.98 31.71 -16.81
CA LYS A 46 2.32 31.57 -17.45
C LYS A 46 2.61 30.11 -17.82
N ASN A 47 2.32 29.17 -16.94
CA ASN A 47 2.56 27.74 -17.20
C ASN A 47 1.67 27.23 -18.33
N LEU A 48 0.38 27.54 -18.33
CA LEU A 48 -0.53 27.17 -19.43
C LEU A 48 -0.06 27.70 -20.79
N ILE A 49 0.41 28.95 -20.85
CA ILE A 49 0.96 29.55 -22.10
C ILE A 49 2.28 28.87 -22.48
N HIS A 50 3.21 28.73 -21.53
CA HIS A 50 4.56 28.21 -21.77
C HIS A 50 4.55 26.77 -22.29
N TYR A 51 3.67 25.94 -21.78
CA TYR A 51 3.52 24.54 -22.18
C TYR A 51 2.50 24.33 -23.30
N ASN A 52 2.05 25.41 -23.95
CA ASN A 52 1.16 25.39 -25.12
C ASN A 52 -0.16 24.64 -24.82
N TYR A 53 -0.86 25.03 -23.75
CA TYR A 53 -2.19 24.51 -23.48
C TYR A 53 -3.09 24.65 -24.71
N THR A 54 -3.75 23.58 -25.12
CA THR A 54 -4.49 23.51 -26.39
C THR A 54 -5.88 24.13 -26.33
N GLY A 55 -6.40 24.35 -25.11
CA GLY A 55 -7.72 24.93 -24.87
C GLY A 55 -7.70 26.46 -24.67
N LYS A 56 -8.83 27.00 -24.24
CA LYS A 56 -9.02 28.44 -24.00
C LYS A 56 -8.74 28.79 -22.54
N ILE A 57 -8.07 29.93 -22.31
CA ILE A 57 -7.77 30.46 -20.98
C ILE A 57 -8.61 31.73 -20.78
N TYR A 58 -9.37 31.78 -19.68
CA TYR A 58 -10.18 32.93 -19.28
C TYR A 58 -9.70 33.50 -17.94
N PRO A 59 -8.80 34.49 -17.93
CA PRO A 59 -8.44 35.21 -16.71
C PRO A 59 -9.65 35.95 -16.14
N ILE A 60 -9.94 35.75 -14.86
CA ILE A 60 -11.03 36.46 -14.17
C ILE A 60 -10.43 37.42 -13.13
N ASN A 61 -10.63 38.73 -13.37
CA ASN A 61 -10.16 39.79 -12.48
C ASN A 61 -11.08 41.01 -12.55
N LEU A 62 -11.48 41.54 -11.38
CA LEU A 62 -12.42 42.66 -11.28
C LEU A 62 -11.91 44.01 -11.85
N LYS A 63 -10.58 44.18 -12.00
CA LYS A 63 -9.93 45.45 -12.32
C LYS A 63 -9.14 45.44 -13.61
N GLU A 64 -8.57 44.29 -13.95
CA GLU A 64 -7.67 44.16 -15.09
C GLU A 64 -8.44 43.65 -16.33
N SER A 65 -8.26 44.29 -17.46
CA SER A 65 -8.91 43.94 -18.72
C SER A 65 -8.07 42.97 -19.57
N GLU A 66 -6.78 42.82 -19.24
CA GLU A 66 -5.84 41.95 -19.93
C GLU A 66 -4.78 41.44 -18.98
N ILE A 67 -4.42 40.17 -19.06
CA ILE A 67 -3.34 39.54 -18.28
C ILE A 67 -2.52 38.66 -19.23
N ARG A 68 -1.21 38.91 -19.30
CA ARG A 68 -0.26 38.20 -20.19
C ARG A 68 -0.72 38.14 -21.67
N GLY A 69 -1.32 39.20 -22.19
CA GLY A 69 -1.83 39.27 -23.57
C GLY A 69 -3.16 38.54 -23.79
N ILE A 70 -3.78 38.03 -22.73
CA ILE A 70 -5.10 37.38 -22.78
C ILE A 70 -6.15 38.31 -22.20
N LYS A 71 -7.27 38.49 -22.90
CA LYS A 71 -8.41 39.28 -22.42
C LYS A 71 -8.90 38.71 -21.07
N ALA A 72 -8.99 39.58 -20.08
CA ALA A 72 -9.55 39.26 -18.79
C ALA A 72 -11.03 39.70 -18.67
N TYR A 73 -11.78 39.02 -17.85
CA TYR A 73 -13.21 39.29 -17.63
C TYR A 73 -13.46 39.63 -16.16
N PRO A 74 -14.37 40.57 -15.86
CA PRO A 74 -14.68 40.94 -14.47
C PRO A 74 -15.23 39.78 -13.66
N THR A 75 -16.12 38.98 -14.26
CA THR A 75 -16.75 37.79 -13.66
C THR A 75 -16.79 36.64 -14.66
N ILE A 76 -17.05 35.42 -14.15
CA ILE A 76 -17.22 34.25 -15.01
C ILE A 76 -18.45 34.36 -15.92
N PHE A 77 -19.45 35.18 -15.53
CA PHE A 77 -20.67 35.41 -16.33
C PHE A 77 -20.39 36.26 -17.56
N ASP A 78 -19.35 37.09 -17.53
CA ASP A 78 -18.94 37.91 -18.67
C ASP A 78 -18.21 37.12 -19.76
N VAL A 79 -17.77 35.89 -19.44
CA VAL A 79 -17.18 34.98 -20.42
C VAL A 79 -18.29 34.46 -21.36
N PRO A 80 -18.17 34.70 -22.70
CA PRO A 80 -19.27 34.37 -23.61
C PRO A 80 -19.41 32.88 -23.91
N GLU A 81 -18.42 32.06 -23.59
CA GLU A 81 -18.38 30.64 -23.90
C GLU A 81 -18.54 29.76 -22.63
N ASP A 82 -18.76 28.48 -22.85
CA ASP A 82 -18.79 27.50 -21.78
C ASP A 82 -17.40 27.28 -21.19
N ILE A 83 -17.34 26.98 -19.90
CA ILE A 83 -16.11 26.75 -19.14
C ILE A 83 -16.15 25.36 -18.55
N ASP A 84 -15.15 24.52 -18.88
CA ASP A 84 -15.06 23.15 -18.34
C ASP A 84 -14.52 23.14 -16.91
N LEU A 85 -13.47 23.94 -16.67
CA LEU A 85 -12.73 23.96 -15.41
C LEU A 85 -12.57 25.38 -14.87
N ALA A 86 -12.88 25.59 -13.59
CA ALA A 86 -12.48 26.80 -12.88
C ALA A 86 -11.34 26.51 -11.90
N HIS A 87 -10.30 27.33 -11.92
CA HIS A 87 -9.20 27.30 -10.97
C HIS A 87 -9.29 28.51 -10.05
N VAL A 88 -9.63 28.27 -8.77
CA VAL A 88 -9.98 29.30 -7.79
C VAL A 88 -8.78 29.62 -6.90
N ILE A 89 -8.30 30.86 -6.99
CA ILE A 89 -7.10 31.38 -6.33
C ILE A 89 -7.45 32.70 -5.61
N ILE A 90 -8.41 32.64 -4.68
CA ILE A 90 -8.91 33.80 -3.92
C ILE A 90 -8.97 33.45 -2.43
N PRO A 91 -9.07 34.44 -1.50
CA PRO A 91 -9.21 34.14 -0.08
C PRO A 91 -10.41 33.24 0.22
N SER A 92 -10.22 32.26 1.13
CA SER A 92 -11.18 31.20 1.47
C SER A 92 -12.59 31.66 1.75
N LYS A 93 -12.77 32.81 2.42
CA LYS A 93 -14.08 33.38 2.76
C LYS A 93 -14.99 33.70 1.55
N PHE A 94 -14.41 33.84 0.36
CA PHE A 94 -15.18 34.13 -0.86
C PHE A 94 -15.49 32.86 -1.67
N VAL A 95 -14.88 31.74 -1.34
CA VAL A 95 -15.02 30.48 -2.10
C VAL A 95 -16.47 29.99 -2.17
N PRO A 96 -17.28 29.98 -1.08
CA PRO A 96 -18.67 29.50 -1.18
C PRO A 96 -19.50 30.25 -2.23
N GLN A 97 -19.33 31.56 -2.36
CA GLN A 97 -20.03 32.36 -3.39
C GLN A 97 -19.54 32.01 -4.79
N ILE A 98 -18.23 31.86 -4.96
CA ILE A 98 -17.65 31.48 -6.27
C ILE A 98 -18.11 30.09 -6.71
N ILE A 99 -18.25 29.13 -5.80
CA ILE A 99 -18.77 27.79 -6.14
C ILE A 99 -20.23 27.89 -6.60
N GLU A 100 -21.05 28.71 -5.96
CA GLU A 100 -22.42 28.99 -6.41
C GLU A 100 -22.44 29.62 -7.80
N ASP A 101 -21.55 30.60 -8.05
CA ASP A 101 -21.44 31.27 -9.35
C ASP A 101 -20.98 30.28 -10.44
N CYS A 102 -19.98 29.42 -10.15
CA CYS A 102 -19.54 28.33 -11.04
C CYS A 102 -20.71 27.38 -11.38
N GLY A 103 -21.48 26.99 -10.38
CA GLY A 103 -22.67 26.16 -10.58
C GLY A 103 -23.71 26.79 -11.49
N LYS A 104 -24.03 28.07 -11.27
CA LYS A 104 -24.97 28.85 -12.10
C LYS A 104 -24.47 29.03 -13.55
N LYS A 105 -23.15 29.13 -13.74
CA LYS A 105 -22.52 29.19 -15.08
C LYS A 105 -22.49 27.83 -15.78
N GLY A 106 -22.71 26.71 -15.04
CA GLY A 106 -22.71 25.35 -15.56
C GLY A 106 -21.32 24.68 -15.57
N ILE A 107 -20.35 25.25 -14.85
CA ILE A 107 -18.98 24.68 -14.71
C ILE A 107 -19.07 23.39 -13.91
N LYS A 108 -18.43 22.32 -14.39
CA LYS A 108 -18.54 20.98 -13.82
C LYS A 108 -17.42 20.64 -12.84
N SER A 109 -16.22 21.19 -13.02
CA SER A 109 -15.07 20.91 -12.17
C SER A 109 -14.42 22.19 -11.67
N VAL A 110 -14.07 22.22 -10.38
CA VAL A 110 -13.42 23.38 -9.76
C VAL A 110 -12.21 22.92 -8.95
N ILE A 111 -11.04 23.51 -9.23
CA ILE A 111 -9.84 23.40 -8.38
C ILE A 111 -9.83 24.54 -7.40
N ILE A 112 -9.63 24.27 -6.11
CA ILE A 112 -9.50 25.29 -5.07
C ILE A 112 -8.07 25.25 -4.51
N ASN A 113 -7.24 26.22 -4.92
CA ASN A 113 -5.88 26.34 -4.37
C ASN A 113 -5.86 26.83 -2.93
N SER A 114 -6.82 27.69 -2.58
CA SER A 114 -6.83 28.41 -1.30
C SER A 114 -6.80 27.44 -0.12
N ALA A 115 -6.00 27.78 0.88
CA ALA A 115 -6.02 27.20 2.22
C ALA A 115 -7.00 27.97 3.12
N GLY A 116 -7.23 27.46 4.34
CA GLY A 116 -8.11 28.10 5.33
C GLY A 116 -9.43 27.35 5.51
N PHE A 117 -9.40 26.01 5.36
CA PHE A 117 -10.54 25.11 5.45
C PHE A 117 -10.35 24.08 6.58
N SER A 118 -10.68 22.82 6.38
CA SER A 118 -10.68 21.80 7.43
C SER A 118 -9.33 21.66 8.18
N GLU A 119 -8.23 22.03 7.58
CA GLU A 119 -6.91 22.08 8.21
C GLU A 119 -6.76 23.17 9.28
N MET A 120 -7.67 24.16 9.32
CA MET A 120 -7.68 25.25 10.30
C MET A 120 -8.64 25.02 11.49
N GLY A 121 -9.23 23.81 11.61
CA GLY A 121 -10.16 23.50 12.68
C GLY A 121 -11.61 23.89 12.39
N GLU A 122 -12.42 24.09 13.44
CA GLU A 122 -13.88 24.19 13.36
C GLU A 122 -14.41 25.26 12.39
N GLU A 123 -13.84 26.48 12.43
CA GLU A 123 -14.25 27.54 11.50
C GLU A 123 -13.98 27.18 10.05
N GLY A 124 -12.82 26.57 9.79
CA GLY A 124 -12.45 26.10 8.45
C GLY A 124 -13.31 24.94 7.97
N ILE A 125 -13.68 24.03 8.86
CA ILE A 125 -14.62 22.93 8.55
C ILE A 125 -15.99 23.51 8.15
N ALA A 126 -16.54 24.45 8.90
CA ALA A 126 -17.82 25.08 8.58
C ALA A 126 -17.79 25.76 7.21
N LEU A 127 -16.69 26.43 6.87
CA LEU A 127 -16.52 27.08 5.58
C LEU A 127 -16.42 26.05 4.44
N GLN A 128 -15.76 24.94 4.67
CA GLN A 128 -15.66 23.81 3.72
C GLN A 128 -17.04 23.17 3.49
N GLU A 129 -17.81 22.91 4.53
CA GLU A 129 -19.16 22.39 4.43
C GLU A 129 -20.09 23.33 3.65
N ALA A 130 -19.95 24.63 3.85
CA ALA A 130 -20.74 25.64 3.15
C ALA A 130 -20.54 25.58 1.62
N PHE A 131 -19.30 25.50 1.14
CA PHE A 131 -19.09 25.39 -0.30
C PHE A 131 -19.42 23.99 -0.85
N LEU A 132 -19.21 22.91 -0.09
CA LEU A 132 -19.59 21.56 -0.50
C LEU A 132 -21.12 21.43 -0.66
N ALA A 133 -21.90 22.07 0.20
CA ALA A 133 -23.35 22.13 0.05
C ALA A 133 -23.76 22.80 -1.27
N LYS A 134 -23.11 23.90 -1.65
CA LYS A 134 -23.32 24.58 -2.94
C LYS A 134 -22.84 23.73 -4.11
N ALA A 135 -21.67 23.11 -4.00
CA ALA A 135 -21.16 22.21 -5.04
C ALA A 135 -22.15 21.07 -5.33
N LYS A 136 -22.69 20.46 -4.27
CA LYS A 136 -23.71 19.39 -4.39
C LYS A 136 -25.02 19.89 -5.00
N GLU A 137 -25.48 21.09 -4.63
CA GLU A 137 -26.71 21.70 -5.15
C GLU A 137 -26.65 21.88 -6.68
N TYR A 138 -25.50 22.27 -7.21
CA TYR A 138 -25.31 22.53 -8.64
C TYR A 138 -24.62 21.40 -9.41
N GLY A 139 -24.24 20.29 -8.76
CA GLY A 139 -23.54 19.17 -9.39
C GLY A 139 -22.12 19.55 -9.83
N VAL A 140 -21.42 20.39 -9.06
CA VAL A 140 -20.03 20.80 -9.28
C VAL A 140 -19.10 19.87 -8.51
N ARG A 141 -18.08 19.33 -9.17
CA ARG A 141 -17.06 18.51 -8.54
C ARG A 141 -15.88 19.38 -8.07
N ILE A 142 -15.41 19.14 -6.84
CA ILE A 142 -14.37 19.94 -6.21
C ILE A 142 -13.07 19.16 -6.08
N PHE A 143 -11.98 19.73 -6.58
CA PHE A 143 -10.62 19.24 -6.39
C PHE A 143 -9.85 20.14 -5.40
N GLY A 144 -9.28 19.55 -4.36
CA GLY A 144 -8.68 20.26 -3.23
C GLY A 144 -9.64 20.32 -2.02
N PRO A 145 -9.77 21.42 -1.27
CA PRO A 145 -8.97 22.65 -1.30
C PRO A 145 -7.52 22.48 -0.80
N ASN A 146 -6.79 23.58 -0.63
CA ASN A 146 -5.41 23.57 -0.13
C ASN A 146 -4.49 22.68 -1.00
N CYS A 147 -4.58 22.83 -2.32
CA CYS A 147 -3.89 22.01 -3.31
C CYS A 147 -3.08 22.85 -4.30
N GLN A 148 -2.15 22.24 -5.02
CA GLN A 148 -1.40 22.96 -6.08
C GLN A 148 -2.15 23.01 -7.39
N GLY A 149 -2.89 21.97 -7.73
CA GLY A 149 -3.60 21.85 -8.98
C GLY A 149 -3.36 20.52 -9.67
N ILE A 150 -3.52 20.54 -11.00
CA ILE A 150 -3.34 19.36 -11.86
C ILE A 150 -2.44 19.67 -13.06
N ILE A 151 -1.82 18.60 -13.57
CA ILE A 151 -1.12 18.64 -14.86
C ILE A 151 -1.57 17.45 -15.70
N ASN A 152 -1.89 17.69 -16.96
CA ASN A 152 -1.93 16.66 -17.99
C ASN A 152 -0.91 17.01 -19.05
N ALA A 153 0.21 16.31 -19.05
CA ALA A 153 1.34 16.53 -19.95
C ALA A 153 1.16 15.86 -21.33
N ASN A 154 0.01 15.22 -21.59
CA ASN A 154 -0.30 14.72 -22.93
C ASN A 154 -0.31 15.89 -23.90
N PRO A 155 0.47 15.84 -25.03
CA PRO A 155 0.53 16.91 -26.04
C PRO A 155 -0.83 17.29 -26.64
N GLU A 156 -1.81 16.42 -26.57
CA GLU A 156 -3.19 16.70 -26.98
C GLU A 156 -3.86 17.77 -26.11
N TYR A 157 -3.47 17.87 -24.82
CA TYR A 157 -4.08 18.78 -23.84
C TYR A 157 -3.09 19.83 -23.34
N ASN A 158 -1.90 19.43 -22.89
CA ASN A 158 -0.90 20.28 -22.24
C ASN A 158 -1.48 21.16 -21.13
N ALA A 159 -2.37 20.58 -20.30
CA ALA A 159 -3.05 21.31 -19.24
C ALA A 159 -2.17 21.39 -17.98
N TYR A 160 -1.22 22.34 -17.98
CA TYR A 160 -0.34 22.62 -16.83
C TYR A 160 -1.00 23.64 -15.89
N CYS A 161 -2.10 23.23 -15.27
CA CYS A 161 -2.92 24.04 -14.36
C CYS A 161 -2.39 23.92 -12.91
N ASP A 162 -1.14 24.30 -12.70
CA ASP A 162 -0.37 24.15 -11.47
C ASP A 162 0.64 25.31 -11.32
N PHE A 163 1.10 25.59 -10.10
CA PHE A 163 2.06 26.66 -9.82
C PHE A 163 3.45 26.17 -9.39
N THR A 164 3.76 24.88 -9.57
CA THR A 164 5.11 24.37 -9.30
C THR A 164 6.16 24.92 -10.26
N PHE A 165 7.42 24.65 -9.96
CA PHE A 165 8.57 25.25 -10.65
C PHE A 165 9.32 24.28 -11.56
N THR A 166 9.07 22.97 -11.43
CA THR A 166 9.75 21.95 -12.24
C THR A 166 8.73 21.00 -12.84
N PHE A 167 8.81 20.83 -14.15
CA PHE A 167 7.93 19.95 -14.89
C PHE A 167 8.75 18.94 -15.71
N PRO A 168 8.63 17.63 -15.41
CA PRO A 168 9.20 16.59 -16.24
C PRO A 168 8.68 16.66 -17.68
N LYS A 169 9.48 16.16 -18.63
CA LYS A 169 9.02 16.01 -20.02
C LYS A 169 7.77 15.11 -20.08
N PRO A 170 6.94 15.24 -21.15
CA PRO A 170 5.83 14.31 -21.37
C PRO A 170 6.28 12.85 -21.39
N GLY A 171 5.50 11.97 -20.76
CA GLY A 171 5.85 10.54 -20.64
C GLY A 171 4.72 9.66 -20.14
N SER A 172 5.04 8.70 -19.29
CA SER A 172 4.11 7.62 -18.91
C SER A 172 3.91 7.41 -17.41
N ILE A 173 4.49 8.26 -16.57
CA ILE A 173 4.32 8.16 -15.11
C ILE A 173 3.26 9.17 -14.65
N SER A 174 2.20 8.71 -14.02
CA SER A 174 1.20 9.57 -13.39
C SER A 174 1.45 9.65 -11.88
N ILE A 175 1.23 10.83 -11.30
CA ILE A 175 1.51 11.11 -9.89
C ILE A 175 0.23 11.60 -9.21
N VAL A 176 -0.09 11.05 -8.06
CA VAL A 176 -1.10 11.60 -7.14
C VAL A 176 -0.48 11.78 -5.76
N ALA A 177 -0.58 12.99 -5.21
CA ALA A 177 0.01 13.35 -3.93
C ALA A 177 -0.97 14.17 -3.09
N LEU A 178 -1.12 13.84 -1.80
CA LEU A 178 -1.86 14.72 -0.86
C LEU A 178 -1.09 16.02 -0.61
N SER A 179 0.21 15.93 -0.43
CA SER A 179 1.08 17.07 -0.21
C SER A 179 1.64 17.63 -1.52
N GLY A 180 1.35 18.89 -1.80
CA GLY A 180 1.90 19.59 -2.95
C GLY A 180 3.42 19.69 -2.92
N GLY A 181 4.01 19.95 -1.74
CA GLY A 181 5.46 20.02 -1.57
C GLY A 181 6.15 18.70 -1.92
N VAL A 182 5.62 17.56 -1.45
CA VAL A 182 6.17 16.25 -1.79
C VAL A 182 5.93 15.92 -3.27
N GLY A 183 4.78 16.29 -3.83
CA GLY A 183 4.53 16.16 -5.27
C GLY A 183 5.54 16.91 -6.12
N ALA A 184 5.91 18.13 -5.73
CA ALA A 184 6.95 18.92 -6.40
C ALA A 184 8.34 18.25 -6.28
N PHE A 185 8.67 17.66 -5.13
CA PHE A 185 9.89 16.85 -4.96
C PHE A 185 9.93 15.64 -5.87
N ILE A 186 8.83 14.90 -5.98
CA ILE A 186 8.72 13.76 -6.89
C ILE A 186 8.91 14.22 -8.34
N MET A 187 8.27 15.31 -8.75
CA MET A 187 8.45 15.87 -10.09
C MET A 187 9.90 16.29 -10.35
N GLN A 188 10.58 16.92 -9.37
CA GLN A 188 11.99 17.25 -9.49
C GLN A 188 12.85 15.99 -9.68
N SER A 189 12.61 14.94 -8.90
CA SER A 189 13.32 13.66 -9.02
C SER A 189 13.11 13.03 -10.40
N LEU A 190 11.88 13.05 -10.93
CA LEU A 190 11.61 12.55 -12.29
C LEU A 190 12.32 13.39 -13.36
N PHE A 191 12.36 14.71 -13.19
CA PHE A 191 13.08 15.62 -14.07
C PHE A 191 14.57 15.30 -14.09
N ASP A 192 15.22 15.18 -12.92
CA ASP A 192 16.64 14.89 -12.78
C ASP A 192 17.01 13.51 -13.37
N LEU A 193 16.13 12.52 -13.22
CA LEU A 193 16.27 11.20 -13.80
C LEU A 193 15.88 11.12 -15.27
N ASP A 194 15.43 12.24 -15.86
CA ASP A 194 14.92 12.32 -17.24
C ASP A 194 13.75 11.35 -17.53
N ILE A 195 12.89 11.15 -16.52
CA ILE A 195 11.68 10.34 -16.62
C ILE A 195 10.50 11.22 -17.05
N GLY A 196 9.74 10.76 -18.04
CA GLY A 196 8.57 11.50 -18.51
C GLY A 196 7.34 11.31 -17.63
N MET A 197 6.63 12.41 -17.36
CA MET A 197 5.38 12.45 -16.62
C MET A 197 4.16 12.46 -17.56
N ARG A 198 3.09 11.74 -17.20
CA ARG A 198 1.83 11.73 -17.93
C ARG A 198 0.82 12.69 -17.32
N MET A 199 0.51 12.49 -16.05
CA MET A 199 -0.42 13.33 -15.29
C MET A 199 0.11 13.56 -13.87
N TYR A 200 -0.32 14.67 -13.28
CA TYR A 200 -0.08 15.01 -11.88
C TYR A 200 -1.36 15.54 -11.25
N ALA A 201 -1.59 15.14 -10.00
CA ALA A 201 -2.68 15.63 -9.16
C ALA A 201 -2.17 15.88 -7.74
N SER A 202 -2.32 17.13 -7.27
CA SER A 202 -2.10 17.47 -5.86
C SER A 202 -3.45 17.63 -5.18
N ASN A 203 -3.94 16.58 -4.48
CA ASN A 203 -5.31 16.55 -3.97
C ASN A 203 -5.57 17.46 -2.76
N GLY A 204 -4.53 17.92 -2.03
CA GLY A 204 -4.72 18.73 -0.82
C GLY A 204 -5.62 18.03 0.20
N ASN A 205 -6.67 18.73 0.67
CA ASN A 205 -7.62 18.18 1.65
C ASN A 205 -8.53 17.09 1.07
N ALA A 206 -8.58 16.90 -0.25
CA ALA A 206 -9.38 15.90 -0.96
C ALA A 206 -10.83 15.79 -0.45
N CYS A 207 -11.53 16.95 -0.37
CA CYS A 207 -12.82 17.02 0.33
C CYS A 207 -14.00 16.41 -0.46
N ASP A 208 -13.90 16.34 -1.81
CA ASP A 208 -14.87 15.73 -2.72
C ASP A 208 -14.17 14.71 -3.62
N ILE A 209 -13.41 15.15 -4.65
CA ILE A 209 -12.65 14.23 -5.50
C ILE A 209 -11.55 13.56 -4.68
N SER A 210 -11.69 12.25 -4.49
CA SER A 210 -10.80 11.44 -3.65
C SER A 210 -9.56 10.94 -4.43
N ILE A 211 -8.53 10.50 -3.67
CA ILE A 211 -7.39 9.76 -4.26
C ILE A 211 -7.89 8.51 -4.99
N SER A 212 -8.92 7.85 -4.47
CA SER A 212 -9.49 6.63 -5.05
C SER A 212 -10.04 6.87 -6.47
N GLU A 213 -10.71 8.00 -6.68
CA GLU A 213 -11.24 8.40 -7.99
C GLU A 213 -10.09 8.74 -8.96
N VAL A 214 -9.08 9.49 -8.50
CA VAL A 214 -7.90 9.83 -9.31
C VAL A 214 -7.13 8.56 -9.70
N LEU A 215 -6.96 7.59 -8.77
CA LEU A 215 -6.33 6.31 -9.08
C LEU A 215 -7.12 5.53 -10.14
N LYS A 216 -8.44 5.46 -10.05
CA LYS A 216 -9.29 4.81 -11.07
C LYS A 216 -9.10 5.49 -12.41
N TYR A 217 -9.11 6.82 -12.45
CA TYR A 217 -8.91 7.61 -13.68
C TYR A 217 -7.55 7.29 -14.33
N TYR A 218 -6.46 7.31 -13.54
CA TYR A 218 -5.14 6.94 -14.04
C TYR A 218 -5.04 5.45 -14.44
N GLY A 219 -5.78 4.60 -13.76
CA GLY A 219 -5.89 3.18 -14.08
C GLY A 219 -6.45 2.91 -15.47
N GLU A 220 -7.37 3.75 -15.96
CA GLU A 220 -7.99 3.63 -17.28
C GLU A 220 -7.22 4.40 -18.38
N ASP A 221 -6.36 5.38 -18.03
CA ASP A 221 -5.59 6.12 -19.05
C ASP A 221 -4.51 5.24 -19.72
N GLU A 222 -4.65 4.93 -21.00
CA GLU A 222 -3.73 4.07 -21.75
C GLU A 222 -2.27 4.58 -21.77
N GLY A 223 -2.07 5.89 -21.66
CA GLY A 223 -0.75 6.52 -21.63
C GLY A 223 -0.01 6.33 -20.31
N THR A 224 -0.72 6.04 -19.22
CA THR A 224 -0.13 5.80 -17.89
C THR A 224 0.36 4.36 -17.76
N LYS A 225 1.68 4.17 -17.58
CA LYS A 225 2.30 2.85 -17.36
C LYS A 225 2.52 2.53 -15.89
N ALA A 226 2.79 3.54 -15.06
CA ALA A 226 2.90 3.37 -13.61
C ALA A 226 2.38 4.61 -12.90
N ILE A 227 1.92 4.43 -11.67
CA ILE A 227 1.36 5.47 -10.84
C ILE A 227 2.23 5.63 -9.60
N ILE A 228 2.66 6.85 -9.30
CA ILE A 228 3.30 7.20 -8.02
C ILE A 228 2.22 7.77 -7.11
N LEU A 229 2.14 7.21 -5.90
CA LEU A 229 1.22 7.62 -4.85
C LEU A 229 1.97 8.11 -3.62
N TYR A 230 1.73 9.35 -3.21
CA TYR A 230 2.12 9.82 -1.89
C TYR A 230 0.88 10.10 -1.03
N THR A 231 0.82 9.49 0.15
CA THR A 231 -0.29 9.65 1.07
C THR A 231 0.18 9.80 2.52
N GLU A 232 -0.57 10.56 3.31
CA GLU A 232 -0.41 10.72 4.75
C GLU A 232 -1.49 9.94 5.53
N GLY A 233 -2.49 9.41 4.80
CA GLY A 233 -3.60 8.63 5.34
C GLY A 233 -4.71 8.47 4.32
N PHE A 234 -5.77 7.79 4.70
CA PHE A 234 -6.93 7.57 3.85
C PHE A 234 -8.20 8.09 4.52
N ARG A 235 -8.94 8.92 3.83
CA ARG A 235 -10.24 9.45 4.31
C ARG A 235 -11.32 8.37 4.29
N ASN A 236 -11.32 7.53 3.25
CA ASN A 236 -12.19 6.36 3.11
C ASN A 236 -11.35 5.14 2.72
N PRO A 237 -10.78 4.41 3.69
CA PRO A 237 -9.90 3.28 3.42
C PRO A 237 -10.55 2.17 2.61
N ARG A 238 -11.85 1.89 2.80
CA ARG A 238 -12.58 0.84 2.05
C ARG A 238 -12.65 1.16 0.57
N GLU A 239 -13.08 2.38 0.23
CA GLU A 239 -13.12 2.84 -1.16
C GLU A 239 -11.74 2.80 -1.80
N PHE A 240 -10.70 3.21 -1.04
CA PHE A 240 -9.32 3.17 -1.50
C PHE A 240 -8.86 1.73 -1.80
N ILE A 241 -9.11 0.78 -0.90
CA ILE A 241 -8.77 -0.64 -1.07
C ILE A 241 -9.42 -1.19 -2.36
N GLU A 242 -10.69 -0.88 -2.60
CA GLU A 242 -11.40 -1.33 -3.80
C GLU A 242 -10.82 -0.72 -5.08
N ALA A 243 -10.59 0.59 -5.09
CA ALA A 243 -9.96 1.28 -6.22
C ALA A 243 -8.56 0.75 -6.50
N ALA A 244 -7.73 0.65 -5.46
CA ALA A 244 -6.35 0.20 -5.58
C ALA A 244 -6.24 -1.25 -6.08
N LYS A 245 -7.09 -2.18 -5.60
CA LYS A 245 -7.13 -3.56 -6.10
C LYS A 245 -7.42 -3.63 -7.60
N LEU A 246 -8.36 -2.82 -8.08
CA LEU A 246 -8.72 -2.78 -9.50
C LEU A 246 -7.55 -2.26 -10.35
N VAL A 247 -6.90 -1.19 -9.90
CA VAL A 247 -5.81 -0.54 -10.62
C VAL A 247 -4.53 -1.36 -10.55
N ALA A 248 -4.15 -1.88 -9.38
CA ALA A 248 -2.90 -2.64 -9.19
C ALA A 248 -2.85 -3.95 -10.00
N LYS A 249 -3.99 -4.51 -10.39
CA LYS A 249 -4.02 -5.64 -11.34
C LYS A 249 -3.59 -5.26 -12.75
N LYS A 250 -3.80 -4.00 -13.15
CA LYS A 250 -3.50 -3.50 -14.50
C LYS A 250 -2.16 -2.77 -14.57
N LYS A 251 -1.87 -1.94 -13.56
CA LYS A 251 -0.74 -1.01 -13.53
C LYS A 251 -0.07 -0.99 -12.17
N PRO A 252 1.27 -0.91 -12.10
CA PRO A 252 1.97 -0.78 -10.83
C PRO A 252 1.63 0.57 -10.17
N ILE A 253 1.30 0.49 -8.89
CA ILE A 253 1.18 1.65 -8.00
C ILE A 253 2.40 1.60 -7.07
N LEU A 254 3.25 2.62 -7.17
CA LEU A 254 4.45 2.81 -6.37
C LEU A 254 4.12 3.81 -5.28
N ALA A 255 4.08 3.39 -4.02
CA ALA A 255 3.59 4.25 -2.97
C ALA A 255 4.61 4.50 -1.87
N MET A 256 4.55 5.70 -1.32
CA MET A 256 5.23 6.08 -0.11
C MET A 256 4.22 6.75 0.84
N LYS A 257 4.27 6.36 2.12
CA LYS A 257 3.54 7.01 3.21
C LYS A 257 4.52 7.69 4.16
N SER A 258 4.21 8.91 4.56
CA SER A 258 4.87 9.59 5.68
C SER A 258 4.21 9.28 7.02
N GLY A 259 4.83 9.68 8.12
CA GLY A 259 4.29 9.49 9.46
C GLY A 259 4.38 8.04 9.97
N ARG A 260 5.46 7.33 9.64
CA ARG A 260 5.68 5.92 10.03
C ARG A 260 6.22 5.74 11.45
N THR A 261 6.75 6.79 12.07
CA THR A 261 7.14 6.81 13.48
C THR A 261 6.13 7.61 14.29
N GLU A 262 6.12 7.47 15.61
CA GLU A 262 5.24 8.28 16.48
C GLU A 262 5.46 9.77 16.28
N GLU A 263 6.72 10.20 16.17
CA GLU A 263 7.07 11.60 15.93
C GLU A 263 6.65 12.07 14.52
N GLY A 264 6.87 11.22 13.52
CA GLY A 264 6.42 11.49 12.15
C GLY A 264 4.90 11.56 12.05
N ALA A 265 4.17 10.69 12.77
CA ALA A 265 2.72 10.71 12.87
C ALA A 265 2.19 11.99 13.53
N GLN A 266 2.84 12.46 14.59
CA GLN A 266 2.55 13.76 15.23
C GLN A 266 2.76 14.93 14.27
N ALA A 267 3.86 14.92 13.51
CA ALA A 267 4.15 15.95 12.52
C ALA A 267 3.09 15.97 11.40
N ALA A 268 2.69 14.81 10.87
CA ALA A 268 1.64 14.67 9.86
C ALA A 268 0.28 15.15 10.38
N ALA A 269 -0.11 14.79 11.61
CA ALA A 269 -1.35 15.22 12.25
C ALA A 269 -1.42 16.74 12.41
N SER A 270 -0.29 17.37 12.77
CA SER A 270 -0.21 18.84 12.90
C SER A 270 -0.33 19.55 11.55
N HIS A 271 0.05 18.89 10.46
CA HIS A 271 0.03 19.47 9.12
C HIS A 271 -1.32 19.30 8.41
N THR A 272 -2.00 18.18 8.59
CA THR A 272 -3.23 17.82 7.84
C THR A 272 -4.49 17.84 8.68
N GLY A 273 -4.39 17.99 10.00
CA GLY A 273 -5.54 17.89 10.92
C GLY A 273 -6.12 16.46 11.01
N SER A 274 -5.48 15.48 10.38
CA SER A 274 -5.91 14.09 10.44
C SER A 274 -5.26 13.36 11.63
N LEU A 275 -6.02 12.50 12.31
CA LEU A 275 -5.46 11.58 13.29
C LEU A 275 -4.58 10.57 12.56
N ALA A 276 -3.26 10.69 12.71
CA ALA A 276 -2.30 9.72 12.19
C ALA A 276 -2.53 8.37 12.89
N GLY A 277 -3.15 7.45 12.19
CA GLY A 277 -3.27 6.06 12.63
C GLY A 277 -1.93 5.33 12.54
N VAL A 278 -1.80 4.25 13.31
CA VAL A 278 -0.58 3.43 13.37
C VAL A 278 -0.19 2.94 11.97
N ASP A 279 1.09 3.04 11.64
CA ASP A 279 1.71 2.71 10.35
C ASP A 279 1.37 1.32 9.78
N ILE A 280 1.19 0.33 10.66
CA ILE A 280 0.87 -1.06 10.29
C ILE A 280 -0.35 -1.15 9.37
N ALA A 281 -1.39 -0.36 9.61
CA ALA A 281 -2.62 -0.42 8.82
C ALA A 281 -2.40 -0.02 7.35
N THR A 282 -1.59 0.99 7.08
CA THR A 282 -1.30 1.44 5.72
C THR A 282 -0.46 0.43 4.95
N GLU A 283 0.56 -0.16 5.59
CA GLU A 283 1.35 -1.22 4.97
C GLU A 283 0.49 -2.46 4.65
N LEU A 284 -0.44 -2.81 5.53
CA LEU A 284 -1.39 -3.90 5.28
C LEU A 284 -2.38 -3.57 4.16
N ILE A 285 -2.81 -2.31 4.02
CA ILE A 285 -3.60 -1.85 2.87
C ILE A 285 -2.77 -2.03 1.58
N PHE A 286 -1.52 -1.59 1.57
CA PHE A 286 -0.65 -1.72 0.41
C PHE A 286 -0.43 -3.19 0.04
N GLU A 287 -0.14 -4.03 1.02
CA GLU A 287 0.01 -5.48 0.81
C GLU A 287 -1.28 -6.12 0.27
N LYS A 288 -2.44 -5.82 0.88
CA LYS A 288 -3.75 -6.37 0.50
C LYS A 288 -4.17 -5.96 -0.91
N THR A 289 -3.76 -4.78 -1.35
CA THR A 289 -4.12 -4.22 -2.66
C THR A 289 -3.09 -4.50 -3.75
N GLY A 290 -1.87 -4.92 -3.37
CA GLY A 290 -0.77 -5.14 -4.30
C GLY A 290 -0.03 -3.86 -4.69
N ILE A 291 -0.14 -2.81 -3.88
CA ILE A 291 0.67 -1.59 -4.01
C ILE A 291 2.11 -1.90 -3.60
N LEU A 292 3.07 -1.40 -4.36
CA LEU A 292 4.49 -1.52 -4.06
C LEU A 292 4.91 -0.40 -3.09
N SER A 293 5.14 -0.74 -1.83
CA SER A 293 5.58 0.20 -0.79
C SER A 293 7.07 0.49 -0.86
N PHE A 294 7.43 1.76 -0.70
CA PHE A 294 8.80 2.27 -0.67
C PHE A 294 9.05 3.07 0.60
N ASN A 295 10.28 2.98 1.13
CA ASN A 295 10.68 3.65 2.36
C ASN A 295 11.17 5.09 2.14
N ASN A 296 11.49 5.43 0.91
CA ASN A 296 11.97 6.75 0.50
C ASN A 296 11.58 7.05 -0.96
N GLU A 297 11.60 8.32 -1.29
CA GLU A 297 11.26 8.83 -2.62
C GLU A 297 12.29 8.45 -3.68
N GLU A 298 13.55 8.33 -3.32
CA GLU A 298 14.63 7.99 -4.26
C GLU A 298 14.41 6.58 -4.83
N ASP A 299 14.32 5.54 -3.98
CA ASP A 299 14.07 4.16 -4.42
C ASP A 299 12.76 4.06 -5.23
N MET A 300 11.72 4.82 -4.85
CA MET A 300 10.44 4.87 -5.56
C MET A 300 10.58 5.46 -6.97
N CYS A 301 11.23 6.60 -7.12
CA CYS A 301 11.45 7.25 -8.42
C CYS A 301 12.40 6.42 -9.30
N GLN A 302 13.43 5.81 -8.72
CA GLN A 302 14.33 4.90 -9.44
C GLN A 302 13.58 3.65 -9.95
N ALA A 303 12.65 3.10 -9.18
CA ALA A 303 11.78 2.01 -9.65
C ALA A 303 10.85 2.50 -10.79
N ALA A 304 10.28 3.71 -10.69
CA ALA A 304 9.45 4.29 -11.74
C ALA A 304 10.19 4.39 -13.09
N MET A 305 11.50 4.64 -13.07
CA MET A 305 12.33 4.64 -14.29
C MET A 305 12.30 3.27 -14.99
N ALA A 306 12.41 2.16 -14.24
CA ALA A 306 12.30 0.83 -14.81
C ALA A 306 10.91 0.59 -15.41
N PHE A 307 9.84 0.90 -14.67
CA PHE A 307 8.46 0.73 -15.13
C PHE A 307 8.11 1.56 -16.36
N SER A 308 8.71 2.74 -16.51
CA SER A 308 8.47 3.61 -17.65
C SER A 308 8.99 3.04 -18.99
N THR A 309 10.04 2.21 -18.92
CA THR A 309 10.82 1.81 -20.10
C THR A 309 10.90 0.30 -20.34
N GLN A 310 10.73 -0.53 -19.29
CA GLN A 310 10.96 -1.96 -19.39
C GLN A 310 9.66 -2.79 -19.32
N PRO A 311 9.62 -3.97 -19.97
CA PRO A 311 8.55 -4.94 -19.78
C PRO A 311 8.64 -5.59 -18.38
N ILE A 312 7.54 -6.15 -17.92
CA ILE A 312 7.50 -6.92 -16.68
C ILE A 312 8.16 -8.30 -16.92
N PRO A 313 9.05 -8.77 -16.04
CA PRO A 313 9.67 -10.09 -16.17
C PRO A 313 8.64 -11.20 -16.01
N LYS A 314 8.89 -12.37 -16.62
CA LYS A 314 8.01 -13.55 -16.47
C LYS A 314 8.22 -14.32 -15.16
N GLY A 315 9.36 -14.12 -14.51
CA GLY A 315 9.75 -14.78 -13.27
C GLY A 315 10.92 -14.07 -12.60
N ASN A 316 11.59 -14.75 -11.68
CA ASN A 316 12.65 -14.18 -10.84
C ASN A 316 14.08 -14.54 -11.26
N ARG A 317 14.29 -15.14 -12.43
CA ARG A 317 15.59 -15.65 -12.87
C ARG A 317 16.34 -14.59 -13.65
N VAL A 318 17.51 -14.18 -13.15
CA VAL A 318 18.33 -13.09 -13.70
C VAL A 318 19.61 -13.63 -14.33
N GLY A 319 19.92 -13.15 -15.53
CA GLY A 319 21.25 -13.29 -16.13
C GLY A 319 22.03 -12.00 -15.98
N ILE A 320 23.26 -12.06 -15.49
CA ILE A 320 24.13 -10.91 -15.32
C ILE A 320 25.21 -10.88 -16.40
N ILE A 321 25.41 -9.72 -17.02
CA ILE A 321 26.57 -9.42 -17.87
C ILE A 321 27.38 -8.32 -17.17
N THR A 322 28.67 -8.50 -17.09
CA THR A 322 29.58 -7.51 -16.50
C THR A 322 30.88 -7.42 -17.28
N ASN A 323 31.55 -6.27 -17.24
CA ASN A 323 32.94 -6.13 -17.64
C ASN A 323 33.88 -5.89 -16.44
N THR A 324 33.37 -6.10 -15.22
CA THR A 324 34.15 -5.96 -13.98
C THR A 324 33.51 -6.77 -12.85
N GLY A 325 34.30 -7.55 -12.12
CA GLY A 325 33.82 -8.51 -11.13
C GLY A 325 33.19 -7.87 -9.88
N GLY A 326 33.81 -6.82 -9.33
CA GLY A 326 33.39 -6.21 -8.05
C GLY A 326 31.92 -5.77 -8.03
N PRO A 327 31.47 -4.90 -8.95
CA PRO A 327 30.05 -4.49 -9.04
C PRO A 327 29.08 -5.66 -9.27
N ALA A 328 29.54 -6.73 -9.96
CA ALA A 328 28.69 -7.91 -10.16
C ALA A 328 28.42 -8.68 -8.85
N VAL A 329 29.40 -8.75 -7.95
CA VAL A 329 29.21 -9.35 -6.62
C VAL A 329 28.20 -8.54 -5.81
N ILE A 330 28.37 -7.22 -5.75
CA ILE A 330 27.42 -6.32 -5.06
C ILE A 330 26.01 -6.45 -5.64
N ALA A 331 25.88 -6.48 -6.97
CA ALA A 331 24.60 -6.68 -7.64
C ALA A 331 23.97 -8.03 -7.27
N THR A 332 24.76 -9.10 -7.25
CA THR A 332 24.29 -10.44 -6.91
C THR A 332 23.69 -10.51 -5.51
N ASP A 333 24.38 -9.95 -4.52
CA ASP A 333 23.89 -9.91 -3.14
C ASP A 333 22.55 -9.18 -3.03
N GLU A 334 22.44 -8.02 -3.67
CA GLU A 334 21.20 -7.24 -3.65
C GLU A 334 20.08 -7.91 -4.45
N LEU A 335 20.36 -8.48 -5.63
CA LEU A 335 19.36 -9.21 -6.43
C LEU A 335 18.76 -10.37 -5.65
N VAL A 336 19.59 -11.13 -4.92
CA VAL A 336 19.12 -12.22 -4.06
C VAL A 336 18.30 -11.68 -2.89
N SER A 337 18.72 -10.59 -2.28
CA SER A 337 18.00 -9.96 -1.15
C SER A 337 16.58 -9.52 -1.52
N VAL A 338 16.36 -9.06 -2.77
CA VAL A 338 15.04 -8.67 -3.28
C VAL A 338 14.23 -9.83 -3.88
N GLY A 339 14.70 -11.08 -3.72
CA GLY A 339 13.99 -12.31 -4.07
C GLY A 339 14.21 -12.81 -5.50
N LEU A 340 15.24 -12.29 -6.18
CA LEU A 340 15.67 -12.77 -7.49
C LEU A 340 16.67 -13.92 -7.36
N GLN A 341 16.86 -14.69 -8.42
CA GLN A 341 17.73 -15.87 -8.46
C GLN A 341 18.66 -15.82 -9.67
N LEU A 342 19.87 -16.35 -9.51
CA LEU A 342 20.85 -16.47 -10.57
C LEU A 342 21.06 -17.94 -10.94
N PRO A 343 20.24 -18.52 -11.82
CA PRO A 343 20.40 -19.90 -12.21
C PRO A 343 21.65 -20.09 -13.07
N PRO A 344 22.25 -21.30 -13.10
CA PRO A 344 23.30 -21.63 -14.05
C PRO A 344 22.78 -21.57 -15.49
N LEU A 345 23.65 -21.22 -16.42
CA LEU A 345 23.33 -21.21 -17.85
C LEU A 345 23.25 -22.62 -18.39
N SER A 346 22.48 -22.82 -19.45
CA SER A 346 22.45 -24.12 -20.17
C SER A 346 23.78 -24.42 -20.83
N GLN A 347 24.07 -25.72 -21.06
CA GLN A 347 25.30 -26.14 -21.75
C GLN A 347 25.41 -25.55 -23.16
N LYS A 348 24.26 -25.36 -23.84
CA LYS A 348 24.18 -24.69 -25.14
C LYS A 348 24.66 -23.23 -25.05
N ALA A 349 24.17 -22.49 -24.06
CA ALA A 349 24.58 -21.11 -23.81
C ALA A 349 26.09 -21.02 -23.51
N ILE A 350 26.58 -21.91 -22.63
CA ILE A 350 28.00 -21.97 -22.28
C ILE A 350 28.87 -22.22 -23.53
N ASN A 351 28.46 -23.14 -24.42
CA ASN A 351 29.23 -23.46 -25.63
C ASN A 351 29.28 -22.23 -26.57
N ILE A 352 28.18 -21.57 -26.81
CA ILE A 352 28.16 -20.35 -27.65
C ILE A 352 29.07 -19.24 -27.05
N LEU A 353 28.98 -19.03 -25.73
CA LEU A 353 29.81 -18.03 -25.05
C LEU A 353 31.32 -18.39 -25.14
N LYS A 354 31.70 -19.64 -25.01
CA LYS A 354 33.11 -20.09 -25.19
C LYS A 354 33.67 -19.80 -26.58
N GLU A 355 32.82 -19.82 -27.61
CA GLU A 355 33.23 -19.54 -28.97
C GLU A 355 33.27 -18.03 -29.29
N THR A 356 32.51 -17.23 -28.56
CA THR A 356 32.27 -15.81 -28.90
C THR A 356 32.89 -14.84 -27.90
N GLN A 357 33.29 -15.29 -26.73
CA GLN A 357 33.94 -14.46 -25.71
C GLN A 357 35.46 -14.56 -25.78
N LEU A 358 36.13 -13.60 -25.13
CA LEU A 358 37.57 -13.61 -24.95
C LEU A 358 38.01 -14.84 -24.12
N PRO A 359 39.22 -15.36 -24.34
CA PRO A 359 39.72 -16.50 -23.57
C PRO A 359 39.78 -16.27 -22.05
N GLU A 360 39.95 -15.00 -21.63
CA GLU A 360 40.03 -14.59 -20.23
C GLU A 360 38.64 -14.36 -19.62
N ALA A 361 37.57 -14.37 -20.43
CA ALA A 361 36.22 -14.15 -19.94
C ALA A 361 35.75 -15.28 -19.01
N THR A 362 35.01 -14.93 -17.98
CA THR A 362 34.38 -15.93 -17.12
C THR A 362 33.01 -16.32 -17.69
N ILE A 363 32.86 -17.59 -18.07
CA ILE A 363 31.64 -18.11 -18.64
C ILE A 363 30.79 -18.76 -17.55
N GLY A 364 29.71 -18.08 -17.18
CA GLY A 364 28.79 -18.51 -16.14
C GLY A 364 27.63 -17.53 -15.97
N ASN A 365 27.05 -17.50 -14.80
CA ASN A 365 26.12 -16.46 -14.40
C ASN A 365 26.59 -15.93 -13.04
N PRO A 366 27.27 -14.78 -13.01
CA PRO A 366 27.48 -13.74 -14.05
C PRO A 366 28.37 -14.19 -15.25
N ILE A 367 28.11 -13.58 -16.43
CA ILE A 367 29.03 -13.58 -17.56
C ILE A 367 29.96 -12.38 -17.40
N ASP A 368 31.26 -12.62 -17.15
CA ASP A 368 32.24 -11.51 -17.09
C ASP A 368 33.03 -11.46 -18.42
N VAL A 369 32.69 -10.45 -19.25
CA VAL A 369 33.34 -10.25 -20.55
C VAL A 369 34.72 -9.59 -20.43
N VAL A 370 35.18 -9.32 -19.22
CA VAL A 370 36.37 -8.60 -18.78
C VAL A 370 36.45 -7.15 -19.31
N ALA A 371 37.35 -6.34 -18.76
CA ALA A 371 37.44 -4.91 -19.06
C ALA A 371 37.77 -4.61 -20.53
N THR A 372 38.42 -5.54 -21.25
CA THR A 372 38.76 -5.45 -22.65
C THR A 372 37.66 -5.91 -23.59
N GLY A 373 36.58 -6.49 -23.05
CA GLY A 373 35.42 -6.90 -23.80
C GLY A 373 34.68 -5.68 -24.41
N GLY A 374 34.56 -5.66 -25.74
CA GLY A 374 33.90 -4.60 -26.49
C GLY A 374 32.48 -4.95 -26.92
N GLY A 375 31.95 -4.17 -27.87
CA GLY A 375 30.56 -4.27 -28.35
C GLY A 375 30.16 -5.66 -28.80
N ILE A 376 31.01 -6.38 -29.52
CA ILE A 376 30.73 -7.74 -30.02
C ILE A 376 30.54 -8.74 -28.87
N HIS A 377 31.33 -8.63 -27.79
CA HIS A 377 31.25 -9.52 -26.64
C HIS A 377 29.97 -9.28 -25.82
N PHE A 378 29.64 -7.99 -25.58
CA PHE A 378 28.35 -7.64 -24.96
C PHE A 378 27.17 -8.10 -25.82
N ARG A 379 27.24 -7.93 -27.15
CA ARG A 379 26.18 -8.38 -28.06
C ARG A 379 25.96 -9.89 -27.99
N SER A 380 27.01 -10.67 -28.05
CA SER A 380 26.90 -12.14 -27.94
C SER A 380 26.31 -12.56 -26.60
N ALA A 381 26.77 -12.00 -25.50
CA ALA A 381 26.24 -12.29 -24.16
C ALA A 381 24.75 -11.92 -24.05
N LEU A 382 24.36 -10.75 -24.60
CA LEU A 382 22.96 -10.30 -24.64
C LEU A 382 22.08 -11.24 -25.45
N ASP A 383 22.52 -11.64 -26.65
CA ASP A 383 21.78 -12.54 -27.53
C ASP A 383 21.60 -13.92 -26.87
N VAL A 384 22.63 -14.42 -26.19
CA VAL A 384 22.55 -15.67 -25.42
C VAL A 384 21.52 -15.54 -24.31
N LEU A 385 21.62 -14.54 -23.42
CA LEU A 385 20.68 -14.38 -22.29
C LEU A 385 19.26 -14.07 -22.75
N MET A 386 19.08 -13.35 -23.87
CA MET A 386 17.76 -13.07 -24.42
C MET A 386 17.05 -14.33 -24.90
N ASN A 387 17.80 -15.34 -25.37
CA ASN A 387 17.28 -16.61 -25.86
C ASN A 387 17.31 -17.74 -24.83
N GLU A 388 17.95 -17.54 -23.67
CA GLU A 388 18.04 -18.55 -22.62
C GLU A 388 16.69 -18.70 -21.88
N GLU A 389 16.07 -19.87 -21.93
CA GLU A 389 14.70 -20.08 -21.39
C GLU A 389 14.62 -20.01 -19.87
N ASN A 390 15.72 -20.31 -19.17
CA ASN A 390 15.78 -20.23 -17.72
C ASN A 390 16.17 -18.83 -17.20
N ILE A 391 16.18 -17.80 -18.04
CA ILE A 391 16.43 -16.41 -17.68
C ILE A 391 15.17 -15.57 -18.00
N ASP A 392 14.70 -14.77 -17.05
CA ASP A 392 13.52 -13.92 -17.16
C ASP A 392 13.87 -12.45 -17.33
N SER A 393 15.06 -12.03 -16.91
CA SER A 393 15.56 -10.65 -16.96
C SER A 393 17.06 -10.58 -17.12
N ILE A 394 17.56 -9.46 -17.63
CA ILE A 394 18.99 -9.23 -17.86
C ILE A 394 19.44 -8.05 -17.04
N PHE A 395 20.50 -8.23 -16.25
CA PHE A 395 21.16 -7.20 -15.47
C PHE A 395 22.55 -6.93 -16.04
N ILE A 396 22.89 -5.67 -16.30
CA ILE A 396 24.16 -5.29 -16.89
C ILE A 396 24.93 -4.39 -15.94
N ASN A 397 26.13 -4.80 -15.56
CA ASN A 397 27.12 -3.91 -14.97
C ASN A 397 28.05 -3.44 -16.09
N PHE A 398 27.95 -2.18 -16.44
CA PHE A 398 28.75 -1.57 -17.50
C PHE A 398 29.61 -0.44 -16.93
N VAL A 399 30.90 -0.66 -16.85
CA VAL A 399 31.91 0.32 -16.45
C VAL A 399 32.62 0.83 -17.69
N THR A 400 32.72 2.17 -17.83
CA THR A 400 33.36 2.79 -18.98
C THR A 400 34.89 2.73 -18.88
N ALA A 401 35.50 1.75 -19.57
CA ALA A 401 36.93 1.67 -19.72
C ALA A 401 37.42 2.63 -20.82
N PRO A 402 38.53 3.36 -20.63
CA PRO A 402 39.04 4.34 -21.62
C PRO A 402 39.42 3.73 -22.98
N PHE A 403 39.72 2.45 -23.00
CA PHE A 403 40.16 1.68 -24.16
C PHE A 403 39.05 0.88 -24.86
N THR A 404 37.79 1.00 -24.40
CA THR A 404 36.63 0.32 -24.98
C THR A 404 35.79 1.32 -25.76
N ASP A 405 35.24 0.93 -26.94
CA ASP A 405 34.18 1.69 -27.60
C ASP A 405 32.86 1.54 -26.85
N THR A 406 32.64 2.43 -25.88
CA THR A 406 31.47 2.41 -25.01
C THR A 406 30.17 2.73 -25.75
N ASP A 407 30.25 3.50 -26.87
CA ASP A 407 29.09 3.86 -27.70
C ASP A 407 28.63 2.65 -28.51
N GLU A 408 29.56 1.82 -29.00
CA GLU A 408 29.21 0.54 -29.63
C GLU A 408 28.51 -0.40 -28.67
N VAL A 409 29.03 -0.55 -27.44
CA VAL A 409 28.38 -1.35 -26.39
C VAL A 409 26.97 -0.84 -26.12
N ALA A 410 26.81 0.49 -25.94
CA ALA A 410 25.50 1.09 -25.70
C ALA A 410 24.51 0.86 -26.86
N ARG A 411 24.96 1.01 -28.11
CA ARG A 411 24.13 0.72 -29.31
C ARG A 411 23.66 -0.72 -29.33
N ASN A 412 24.55 -1.69 -29.01
CA ASN A 412 24.21 -3.11 -28.97
C ASN A 412 23.18 -3.42 -27.85
N ILE A 413 23.34 -2.81 -26.67
CA ILE A 413 22.35 -2.95 -25.58
C ILE A 413 20.99 -2.42 -26.03
N VAL A 414 20.94 -1.22 -26.63
CA VAL A 414 19.72 -0.59 -27.13
C VAL A 414 19.05 -1.43 -28.21
N GLU A 415 19.81 -1.97 -29.15
CA GLU A 415 19.25 -2.81 -30.21
C GLU A 415 18.54 -4.04 -29.65
N VAL A 416 19.16 -4.74 -28.68
CA VAL A 416 18.53 -5.89 -28.03
C VAL A 416 17.35 -5.46 -27.15
N ASN A 417 17.44 -4.29 -26.46
CA ASN A 417 16.35 -3.76 -25.65
C ASN A 417 15.08 -3.44 -26.48
N ARG A 418 15.21 -3.11 -27.76
CA ARG A 418 14.06 -2.87 -28.66
C ARG A 418 13.17 -4.10 -28.84
N LEU A 419 13.68 -5.29 -28.63
CA LEU A 419 12.90 -6.54 -28.70
C LEU A 419 11.84 -6.62 -27.58
N LYS A 420 12.04 -5.95 -26.46
CA LYS A 420 11.14 -5.92 -25.29
C LYS A 420 10.66 -7.30 -24.80
N ARG A 421 11.46 -8.36 -25.04
CA ARG A 421 11.12 -9.75 -24.65
C ARG A 421 11.40 -10.03 -23.18
N LYS A 422 12.48 -9.43 -22.65
CA LYS A 422 12.91 -9.50 -21.27
C LYS A 422 13.33 -8.10 -20.82
N PRO A 423 13.09 -7.68 -19.56
CA PRO A 423 13.61 -6.41 -19.09
C PRO A 423 15.14 -6.41 -19.04
N ILE A 424 15.74 -5.32 -19.44
CA ILE A 424 17.17 -5.03 -19.36
C ILE A 424 17.37 -3.85 -18.43
N ILE A 425 18.07 -4.07 -17.34
CA ILE A 425 18.44 -3.04 -16.36
C ILE A 425 19.95 -2.85 -16.38
N CYS A 426 20.40 -1.61 -16.50
CA CYS A 426 21.82 -1.30 -16.60
C CYS A 426 22.31 -0.51 -15.37
N ASN A 427 23.28 -1.06 -14.64
CA ASN A 427 24.16 -0.28 -13.80
C ASN A 427 25.25 0.32 -14.68
N PHE A 428 25.24 1.63 -14.86
CA PHE A 428 26.16 2.33 -15.73
C PHE A 428 27.11 3.22 -14.91
N MET A 429 28.30 2.73 -14.67
CA MET A 429 29.31 3.42 -13.89
C MET A 429 30.21 4.21 -14.83
N THR A 430 30.09 5.54 -14.79
CA THR A 430 30.80 6.43 -15.70
C THR A 430 31.10 7.78 -15.07
N ASN A 431 32.06 8.51 -15.66
CA ASN A 431 32.31 9.91 -15.34
C ASN A 431 31.68 10.82 -16.42
N LEU A 432 30.48 11.34 -16.11
CA LEU A 432 29.73 12.21 -17.00
C LEU A 432 30.39 13.57 -17.26
N SER A 433 31.48 13.95 -16.57
CA SER A 433 32.24 15.13 -16.91
C SER A 433 33.11 14.95 -18.19
N ILE A 434 33.17 13.72 -18.70
CA ILE A 434 33.89 13.40 -19.95
C ILE A 434 32.87 13.33 -21.10
N ASP A 435 32.95 14.23 -22.08
CA ASP A 435 31.98 14.36 -23.18
C ASP A 435 31.66 13.04 -23.90
N ARG A 436 32.70 12.24 -24.13
CA ARG A 436 32.54 10.90 -24.74
C ARG A 436 31.52 10.03 -23.99
N PHE A 437 31.57 10.04 -22.67
CA PHE A 437 30.67 9.19 -21.85
C PHE A 437 29.28 9.78 -21.70
N GLN A 438 29.11 11.09 -21.87
CA GLN A 438 27.80 11.72 -22.01
C GLN A 438 27.06 11.19 -23.23
N THR A 439 27.78 11.02 -24.38
CA THR A 439 27.21 10.41 -25.57
C THR A 439 26.72 8.99 -25.31
N THR A 440 27.53 8.16 -24.67
CA THR A 440 27.17 6.79 -24.29
C THR A 440 25.92 6.75 -23.41
N ALA A 441 25.87 7.59 -22.36
CA ALA A 441 24.71 7.69 -21.48
C ALA A 441 23.43 8.12 -22.24
N LYS A 442 23.58 9.09 -23.17
CA LYS A 442 22.48 9.54 -24.01
C LYS A 442 21.95 8.43 -24.93
N ILE A 443 22.83 7.64 -25.55
CA ILE A 443 22.43 6.50 -26.38
C ILE A 443 21.56 5.52 -25.58
N LEU A 444 21.98 5.14 -24.38
CA LEU A 444 21.23 4.24 -23.51
C LEU A 444 19.88 4.81 -23.12
N LYS A 445 19.84 6.07 -22.66
CA LYS A 445 18.61 6.77 -22.27
C LYS A 445 17.62 6.88 -23.43
N ASP A 446 18.05 7.40 -24.58
CA ASP A 446 17.21 7.57 -25.77
C ASP A 446 16.70 6.20 -26.29
N GLY A 447 17.50 5.14 -26.08
CA GLY A 447 17.13 3.76 -26.37
C GLY A 447 16.19 3.12 -25.34
N GLY A 448 15.77 3.85 -24.32
CA GLY A 448 14.86 3.35 -23.27
C GLY A 448 15.47 2.25 -22.41
N VAL A 449 16.79 2.32 -22.16
CA VAL A 449 17.50 1.46 -21.20
C VAL A 449 17.65 2.24 -19.90
N PRO A 450 17.03 1.81 -18.78
CA PRO A 450 17.17 2.47 -17.50
C PRO A 450 18.58 2.28 -16.96
N CYS A 451 19.25 3.39 -16.65
CA CYS A 451 20.64 3.43 -16.22
C CYS A 451 20.77 3.95 -14.81
N TYR A 452 21.39 3.18 -13.94
CA TYR A 452 21.60 3.48 -12.54
C TYR A 452 23.06 3.64 -12.20
N SER A 453 23.38 4.58 -11.31
CA SER A 453 24.75 4.83 -10.90
C SER A 453 25.33 3.73 -10.00
N PHE A 454 24.45 3.00 -9.28
CA PHE A 454 24.86 1.96 -8.34
C PHE A 454 24.18 0.62 -8.61
N PRO A 455 24.92 -0.50 -8.45
CA PRO A 455 24.36 -1.84 -8.70
C PRO A 455 23.19 -2.18 -7.73
N THR A 456 23.24 -1.71 -6.49
CA THR A 456 22.17 -1.91 -5.50
C THR A 456 20.85 -1.25 -5.93
N THR A 457 20.91 0.00 -6.41
CA THR A 457 19.73 0.73 -6.90
C THR A 457 19.13 0.04 -8.12
N ALA A 458 19.98 -0.38 -9.07
CA ALA A 458 19.56 -1.13 -10.25
C ALA A 458 18.88 -2.46 -9.87
N ALA A 459 19.44 -3.18 -8.90
CA ALA A 459 18.91 -4.45 -8.41
C ALA A 459 17.54 -4.26 -7.72
N LYS A 460 17.38 -3.24 -6.88
CA LYS A 460 16.10 -2.89 -6.26
C LYS A 460 15.03 -2.55 -7.30
N ALA A 461 15.38 -1.81 -8.35
CA ALA A 461 14.47 -1.47 -9.44
C ALA A 461 14.00 -2.73 -10.21
N LEU A 462 14.91 -3.67 -10.49
CA LEU A 462 14.55 -4.96 -11.08
C LEU A 462 13.67 -5.80 -10.12
N GLY A 463 13.99 -5.78 -8.82
CA GLY A 463 13.17 -6.40 -7.78
C GLY A 463 11.76 -5.84 -7.73
N ALA A 464 11.59 -4.53 -7.96
CA ALA A 464 10.26 -3.89 -8.03
C ALA A 464 9.44 -4.40 -9.23
N LEU A 465 10.06 -4.54 -10.41
CA LEU A 465 9.40 -5.16 -11.58
C LEU A 465 8.94 -6.59 -11.27
N TYR A 466 9.78 -7.40 -10.62
CA TYR A 466 9.43 -8.75 -10.21
C TYR A 466 8.32 -8.78 -9.14
N LYS A 467 8.39 -7.90 -8.15
CA LYS A 467 7.31 -7.78 -7.14
C LYS A 467 5.96 -7.50 -7.80
N PHE A 468 5.94 -6.62 -8.81
CA PHE A 468 4.70 -6.36 -9.55
C PHE A 468 4.23 -7.58 -10.35
N GLN A 469 5.12 -8.34 -10.97
CA GLN A 469 4.77 -9.60 -11.62
C GLN A 469 4.09 -10.56 -10.62
N LYS A 470 4.61 -10.66 -9.39
CA LYS A 470 3.97 -11.45 -8.32
C LYS A 470 2.56 -10.93 -8.00
N VAL A 471 2.37 -9.61 -7.93
CA VAL A 471 1.05 -9.00 -7.70
C VAL A 471 0.06 -9.41 -8.80
N GLN A 472 0.49 -9.34 -10.07
CA GLN A 472 -0.36 -9.71 -11.21
C GLN A 472 -0.74 -11.19 -11.23
N THR A 473 0.15 -12.06 -10.77
CA THR A 473 -0.05 -13.52 -10.78
C THR A 473 -0.59 -14.09 -9.48
N ARG A 474 -0.56 -13.31 -8.39
CA ARG A 474 -1.04 -13.72 -7.07
C ARG A 474 -2.55 -13.91 -7.10
N ASN A 475 -2.99 -15.15 -6.88
CA ASN A 475 -4.39 -15.46 -6.63
C ASN A 475 -4.59 -15.71 -5.14
N ILE A 476 -5.01 -14.68 -4.42
CA ILE A 476 -5.26 -14.78 -2.97
C ILE A 476 -6.54 -15.56 -2.64
N GLY A 477 -7.34 -15.92 -3.65
CA GLY A 477 -8.63 -16.57 -3.46
C GLY A 477 -9.68 -15.62 -2.87
N GLU A 478 -10.87 -16.20 -2.63
CA GLU A 478 -11.96 -15.50 -1.94
C GLU A 478 -11.99 -15.90 -0.47
N PRO A 479 -12.39 -15.01 0.44
CA PRO A 479 -12.59 -15.36 1.84
C PRO A 479 -13.65 -16.48 1.97
N LYS A 480 -13.32 -17.53 2.70
CA LYS A 480 -14.26 -18.64 2.92
C LYS A 480 -15.43 -18.15 3.77
N LYS A 481 -16.65 -18.43 3.31
CA LYS A 481 -17.88 -18.18 4.05
C LYS A 481 -18.33 -19.48 4.71
N PHE A 482 -18.24 -19.54 6.04
CA PHE A 482 -18.72 -20.65 6.82
C PHE A 482 -20.25 -20.56 6.99
N THR A 483 -20.94 -21.65 6.74
CA THR A 483 -22.40 -21.76 6.86
C THR A 483 -22.85 -22.63 8.05
N ASP A 484 -21.91 -23.32 8.65
CA ASP A 484 -22.07 -24.14 9.88
C ASP A 484 -21.96 -23.29 11.16
N ILE A 485 -22.47 -22.06 11.09
CA ILE A 485 -22.53 -21.09 12.19
C ILE A 485 -23.96 -20.94 12.69
N ASP A 486 -24.14 -20.58 13.95
CA ASP A 486 -25.46 -20.24 14.50
C ASP A 486 -25.87 -18.82 14.05
N SER A 487 -26.68 -18.75 12.99
CA SER A 487 -27.17 -17.48 12.43
C SER A 487 -28.18 -16.75 13.35
N SER A 488 -28.63 -17.38 14.44
CA SER A 488 -29.50 -16.74 15.43
C SER A 488 -28.73 -15.90 16.46
N LEU A 489 -27.40 -15.98 16.44
CA LEU A 489 -26.53 -15.20 17.34
C LEU A 489 -26.76 -13.70 17.15
N SER A 490 -27.00 -13.02 18.27
CA SER A 490 -27.05 -11.56 18.32
C SER A 490 -26.16 -11.03 19.42
N LEU A 491 -25.42 -9.97 19.14
CA LEU A 491 -24.59 -9.29 20.14
C LEU A 491 -25.29 -8.02 20.62
N PRO A 492 -25.11 -7.66 21.91
CA PRO A 492 -25.62 -6.39 22.41
C PRO A 492 -24.98 -5.21 21.68
N LYS A 493 -25.62 -4.04 21.75
CA LYS A 493 -25.01 -2.80 21.26
C LYS A 493 -23.70 -2.53 21.99
N GLY A 494 -22.67 -2.15 21.24
CA GLY A 494 -21.36 -1.87 21.81
C GLY A 494 -21.41 -0.68 22.79
N ASN A 495 -20.81 -0.89 23.96
CA ASN A 495 -20.70 0.12 25.03
C ASN A 495 -19.26 0.31 25.52
N GLY A 496 -18.29 -0.30 24.84
CA GLY A 496 -16.86 -0.23 25.16
C GLY A 496 -16.44 -1.15 26.32
N THR A 497 -17.28 -2.11 26.73
CA THR A 497 -16.96 -3.04 27.81
C THR A 497 -16.61 -4.44 27.31
N PHE A 498 -15.87 -5.20 28.12
CA PHE A 498 -15.61 -6.62 27.86
C PHE A 498 -16.84 -7.47 28.20
N LEU A 499 -17.11 -8.45 27.35
CA LEU A 499 -18.15 -9.44 27.59
C LEU A 499 -17.72 -10.44 28.67
N PRO A 500 -18.69 -11.01 29.46
CA PRO A 500 -18.42 -12.14 30.36
C PRO A 500 -17.81 -13.32 29.59
N SER A 501 -16.90 -14.09 30.21
CA SER A 501 -16.25 -15.24 29.57
C SER A 501 -17.26 -16.27 29.05
N SER A 502 -18.38 -16.49 29.78
CA SER A 502 -19.45 -17.39 29.35
C SER A 502 -20.08 -17.00 28.01
N ASP A 503 -20.23 -15.69 27.75
CA ASP A 503 -20.83 -15.20 26.52
C ASP A 503 -19.80 -15.24 25.39
N VAL A 504 -18.54 -14.90 25.69
CA VAL A 504 -17.42 -15.04 24.75
C VAL A 504 -17.33 -16.48 24.23
N PHE A 505 -17.34 -17.48 25.13
CA PHE A 505 -17.24 -18.89 24.73
C PHE A 505 -18.45 -19.36 23.92
N LYS A 506 -19.66 -18.89 24.24
CA LYS A 506 -20.86 -19.16 23.43
C LYS A 506 -20.74 -18.57 22.01
N ILE A 507 -20.25 -17.32 21.89
CA ILE A 507 -20.01 -16.66 20.60
C ILE A 507 -19.01 -17.48 19.77
N LEU A 508 -17.88 -17.86 20.34
CA LEU A 508 -16.88 -18.67 19.65
C LEU A 508 -17.44 -20.02 19.22
N SER A 509 -18.19 -20.70 20.09
CA SER A 509 -18.83 -21.98 19.76
C SER A 509 -19.88 -21.85 18.68
N ALA A 510 -20.67 -20.75 18.67
CA ALA A 510 -21.67 -20.45 17.64
C ALA A 510 -21.01 -20.27 16.25
N TYR A 511 -19.75 -19.85 16.21
CA TYR A 511 -18.94 -19.78 15.00
C TYR A 511 -18.12 -21.04 14.72
N GLY A 512 -18.40 -22.16 15.40
CA GLY A 512 -17.72 -23.44 15.19
C GLY A 512 -16.27 -23.46 15.68
N ILE A 513 -15.86 -22.50 16.52
CA ILE A 513 -14.53 -22.47 17.13
C ILE A 513 -14.54 -23.33 18.39
N LEU A 514 -13.66 -24.31 18.46
CA LEU A 514 -13.56 -25.21 19.59
C LEU A 514 -13.05 -24.48 20.84
N VAL A 515 -13.78 -24.58 21.92
CA VAL A 515 -13.43 -24.07 23.25
C VAL A 515 -13.28 -25.26 24.22
N ALA A 516 -12.32 -25.19 25.13
CA ALA A 516 -12.15 -26.19 26.15
C ALA A 516 -13.42 -26.29 27.01
N ASP A 517 -13.84 -27.50 27.43
CA ASP A 517 -15.05 -27.72 28.25
C ASP A 517 -15.05 -26.84 29.48
N TRP A 518 -16.15 -26.13 29.70
CA TRP A 518 -16.26 -25.15 30.78
C TRP A 518 -17.64 -25.11 31.45
N ARG A 519 -17.67 -24.65 32.70
CA ARG A 519 -18.89 -24.33 33.47
C ARG A 519 -18.64 -23.13 34.38
N ILE A 520 -19.68 -22.38 34.71
CA ILE A 520 -19.61 -21.28 35.68
C ILE A 520 -20.24 -21.70 36.98
N ALA A 521 -19.45 -21.72 38.03
CA ALA A 521 -19.86 -22.03 39.40
C ALA A 521 -20.07 -20.74 40.22
N LYS A 522 -21.11 -20.71 41.04
CA LYS A 522 -21.42 -19.59 41.93
C LYS A 522 -20.77 -19.73 43.31
N ASN A 523 -20.38 -20.93 43.66
CA ASN A 523 -19.80 -21.25 44.96
C ASN A 523 -18.83 -22.45 44.86
N THR A 524 -18.22 -22.81 45.99
CA THR A 524 -17.23 -23.89 46.09
C THR A 524 -17.83 -25.26 45.74
N ASP A 525 -19.05 -25.53 46.18
CA ASP A 525 -19.68 -26.83 45.97
C ASP A 525 -20.02 -27.07 44.50
N GLU A 526 -20.57 -26.04 43.83
CA GLU A 526 -20.77 -26.08 42.40
C GLU A 526 -19.45 -26.21 41.63
N ALA A 527 -18.37 -25.55 42.07
CA ALA A 527 -17.07 -25.66 41.43
C ALA A 527 -16.50 -27.08 41.51
N ILE A 528 -16.69 -27.75 42.66
CA ILE A 528 -16.30 -29.15 42.85
C ILE A 528 -17.17 -30.08 41.99
N LEU A 529 -18.49 -29.85 41.95
CA LEU A 529 -19.42 -30.63 41.12
C LEU A 529 -19.01 -30.56 39.64
N TYR A 530 -18.84 -29.36 39.11
CA TYR A 530 -18.47 -29.15 37.71
C TYR A 530 -17.06 -29.66 37.38
N ALA A 531 -16.10 -29.58 38.30
CA ALA A 531 -14.78 -30.19 38.13
C ALA A 531 -14.84 -31.72 38.01
N ASN A 532 -15.75 -32.38 38.76
CA ASN A 532 -16.00 -33.81 38.61
C ASN A 532 -16.69 -34.17 37.27
N GLU A 533 -17.65 -33.36 36.82
CA GLU A 533 -18.33 -33.56 35.52
C GLU A 533 -17.38 -33.41 34.35
N ILE A 534 -16.54 -32.34 34.32
CA ILE A 534 -15.56 -32.07 33.31
C ILE A 534 -14.41 -33.10 33.32
N GLY A 535 -14.12 -33.63 34.49
CA GLY A 535 -13.02 -34.58 34.76
C GLY A 535 -11.67 -33.90 34.95
N PHE A 536 -10.97 -34.29 35.98
CA PHE A 536 -9.63 -33.77 36.30
C PHE A 536 -8.57 -34.15 35.26
N PRO A 537 -7.50 -33.33 35.11
CA PRO A 537 -7.25 -32.07 35.80
C PRO A 537 -8.07 -30.90 35.20
N VAL A 538 -8.34 -29.88 36.05
CA VAL A 538 -9.08 -28.67 35.65
C VAL A 538 -8.31 -27.39 35.96
N VAL A 539 -8.81 -26.27 35.40
CA VAL A 539 -8.41 -24.90 35.70
C VAL A 539 -9.58 -24.21 36.41
N ILE A 540 -9.29 -23.43 37.44
CA ILE A 540 -10.27 -22.54 38.10
C ILE A 540 -9.83 -21.10 37.85
N LYS A 541 -10.75 -20.28 37.34
CA LYS A 541 -10.51 -18.84 37.11
C LYS A 541 -11.57 -18.03 37.85
N ALA A 542 -11.16 -17.05 38.66
CA ALA A 542 -12.09 -16.11 39.28
C ALA A 542 -12.70 -15.16 38.23
N GLU A 543 -14.00 -14.88 38.34
CA GLU A 543 -14.73 -13.96 37.52
C GLU A 543 -15.48 -12.92 38.33
N ALA A 544 -15.17 -11.64 38.11
CA ALA A 544 -15.93 -10.49 38.56
C ALA A 544 -15.84 -9.37 37.52
N SER A 545 -16.80 -8.47 37.53
CA SER A 545 -16.88 -7.37 36.54
C SER A 545 -15.67 -6.41 36.60
N SER A 546 -15.00 -6.32 37.74
CA SER A 546 -13.81 -5.49 37.99
C SER A 546 -12.48 -6.17 37.66
N LEU A 547 -12.44 -7.50 37.46
CA LEU A 547 -11.21 -8.29 37.29
C LEU A 547 -10.84 -8.45 35.82
N VAL A 548 -10.08 -7.51 35.27
CA VAL A 548 -9.63 -7.54 33.89
C VAL A 548 -8.33 -8.35 33.70
N HIS A 549 -7.36 -8.27 34.63
CA HIS A 549 -6.07 -9.00 34.59
C HIS A 549 -6.00 -10.11 35.64
N LYS A 550 -6.76 -11.19 35.41
CA LYS A 550 -6.98 -12.28 36.39
C LYS A 550 -5.69 -13.02 36.75
N SER A 551 -4.82 -13.29 35.80
CA SER A 551 -3.59 -14.08 35.96
C SER A 551 -2.59 -13.39 36.88
N ASP A 552 -2.29 -12.14 36.64
CA ASP A 552 -1.30 -11.34 37.39
C ASP A 552 -1.73 -11.10 38.82
N LEU A 553 -3.05 -11.08 39.03
CA LEU A 553 -3.67 -10.91 40.33
C LEU A 553 -3.91 -12.21 41.07
N GLY A 554 -3.42 -13.37 40.58
CA GLY A 554 -3.61 -14.69 41.22
C GLY A 554 -5.06 -15.16 41.23
N GLY A 555 -5.85 -14.76 40.26
CA GLY A 555 -7.22 -15.20 40.01
C GLY A 555 -7.33 -16.46 39.16
N VAL A 556 -6.21 -17.15 38.87
CA VAL A 556 -6.16 -18.38 38.08
C VAL A 556 -5.38 -19.45 38.82
N ALA A 557 -5.94 -20.65 38.88
CA ALA A 557 -5.29 -21.84 39.40
C ALA A 557 -5.37 -22.97 38.37
N ILE A 558 -4.22 -23.47 37.94
CA ILE A 558 -4.08 -24.44 36.84
C ILE A 558 -3.72 -25.83 37.36
N ASN A 559 -4.02 -26.85 36.55
CA ASN A 559 -3.64 -28.24 36.77
C ASN A 559 -4.12 -28.81 38.14
N ILE A 560 -5.35 -28.47 38.49
CA ILE A 560 -6.01 -28.94 39.71
C ILE A 560 -6.46 -30.39 39.50
N LYS A 561 -6.05 -31.30 40.42
CA LYS A 561 -6.14 -32.74 40.20
C LYS A 561 -7.25 -33.42 41.00
N ASN A 562 -7.85 -32.74 41.96
CA ASN A 562 -8.90 -33.31 42.84
C ASN A 562 -9.77 -32.23 43.48
N ALA A 563 -10.88 -32.65 44.09
CA ALA A 563 -11.86 -31.78 44.73
C ALA A 563 -11.27 -30.96 45.91
N GLY A 564 -10.29 -31.50 46.64
CA GLY A 564 -9.62 -30.78 47.71
C GLY A 564 -8.83 -29.60 47.22
N GLU A 565 -8.13 -29.74 46.10
CA GLU A 565 -7.39 -28.66 45.45
C GLU A 565 -8.34 -27.60 44.88
N VAL A 566 -9.53 -27.99 44.34
CA VAL A 566 -10.56 -27.03 43.90
C VAL A 566 -10.98 -26.16 45.07
N LYS A 567 -11.31 -26.76 46.22
CA LYS A 567 -11.71 -26.03 47.42
C LYS A 567 -10.63 -25.03 47.84
N LEU A 568 -9.39 -25.48 47.94
CA LEU A 568 -8.26 -24.62 48.33
C LEU A 568 -8.06 -23.44 47.35
N ALA A 569 -8.20 -23.68 46.03
CA ALA A 569 -8.09 -22.64 45.03
C ALA A 569 -9.20 -21.59 45.16
N VAL A 570 -10.45 -22.03 45.27
CA VAL A 570 -11.62 -21.17 45.46
C VAL A 570 -11.52 -20.34 46.73
N ASP A 571 -11.14 -20.98 47.87
CA ASP A 571 -11.02 -20.32 49.17
C ASP A 571 -9.90 -19.25 49.15
N ARG A 572 -8.77 -19.52 48.48
CA ARG A 572 -7.69 -18.54 48.25
C ARG A 572 -8.18 -17.33 47.40
N MET A 573 -8.92 -17.58 46.33
CA MET A 573 -9.47 -16.53 45.50
C MET A 573 -10.48 -15.67 46.26
N LYS A 574 -11.39 -16.27 47.05
CA LYS A 574 -12.34 -15.55 47.91
C LYS A 574 -11.63 -14.69 48.96
N LEU A 575 -10.55 -15.19 49.55
CA LEU A 575 -9.74 -14.42 50.50
C LEU A 575 -9.04 -13.23 49.85
N LYS A 576 -8.57 -13.39 48.62
CA LYS A 576 -7.84 -12.37 47.92
C LYS A 576 -8.74 -11.25 47.40
N PHE A 577 -9.93 -11.60 46.92
CA PHE A 577 -10.89 -10.69 46.30
C PHE A 577 -12.12 -10.47 47.17
N LYS A 578 -11.93 -10.21 48.49
CA LYS A 578 -12.98 -10.13 49.51
C LYS A 578 -14.12 -9.16 49.24
N ASN A 579 -13.88 -8.12 48.42
CA ASN A 579 -14.85 -7.06 48.14
C ASN A 579 -15.61 -7.29 46.82
N GLU A 580 -15.41 -8.44 46.18
CA GLU A 580 -16.00 -8.75 44.88
C GLU A 580 -17.01 -9.88 44.97
N GLU A 581 -18.09 -9.78 44.19
CA GLU A 581 -19.01 -10.90 44.01
C GLU A 581 -18.41 -11.85 42.96
N LEU A 582 -17.78 -12.92 43.44
CA LEU A 582 -17.04 -13.86 42.62
C LEU A 582 -17.92 -14.98 42.08
N LYS A 583 -17.77 -15.25 40.78
CA LYS A 583 -18.08 -16.52 40.13
C LYS A 583 -16.78 -17.23 39.77
N PHE A 584 -16.85 -18.52 39.51
CA PHE A 584 -15.67 -19.31 39.18
C PHE A 584 -15.88 -20.04 37.86
N LEU A 585 -15.05 -19.74 36.89
CA LEU A 585 -14.99 -20.52 35.65
C LEU A 585 -14.19 -21.81 35.97
N VAL A 586 -14.83 -22.95 35.85
CA VAL A 586 -14.23 -24.28 35.91
C VAL A 586 -14.04 -24.75 34.48
N GLN A 587 -12.81 -25.08 34.10
CA GLN A 587 -12.48 -25.42 32.74
C GLN A 587 -11.54 -26.61 32.64
N LYS A 588 -11.67 -27.46 31.61
CA LYS A 588 -10.76 -28.57 31.36
C LYS A 588 -9.32 -28.07 31.21
N PHE A 589 -8.40 -28.62 31.95
CA PHE A 589 -6.96 -28.39 31.73
C PHE A 589 -6.47 -29.26 30.59
N LEU A 590 -5.78 -28.64 29.65
CA LEU A 590 -5.25 -29.29 28.46
C LEU A 590 -3.71 -29.31 28.56
N PRO A 591 -3.10 -30.43 28.96
CA PRO A 591 -1.65 -30.54 29.03
C PRO A 591 -1.04 -30.73 27.64
N GLY A 592 0.14 -30.15 27.43
CA GLY A 592 0.83 -30.22 26.13
C GLY A 592 0.21 -29.26 25.11
N GLY A 593 0.59 -29.43 23.86
CA GLY A 593 0.22 -28.49 22.79
C GLY A 593 1.11 -27.24 22.77
N LYS A 594 0.98 -26.48 21.71
CA LYS A 594 1.70 -25.21 21.54
C LYS A 594 0.75 -24.05 21.78
N GLU A 595 1.20 -23.09 22.58
CA GLU A 595 0.43 -21.87 22.87
C GLU A 595 0.53 -20.92 21.70
N LEU A 596 -0.62 -20.52 21.18
CA LEU A 596 -0.78 -19.54 20.11
C LEU A 596 -1.65 -18.38 20.58
N ILE A 597 -1.57 -17.28 19.87
CA ILE A 597 -2.44 -16.12 20.04
C ILE A 597 -3.08 -15.72 18.73
N VAL A 598 -4.37 -15.39 18.78
CA VAL A 598 -5.09 -14.70 17.71
C VAL A 598 -5.79 -13.49 18.31
N GLY A 599 -5.44 -12.31 17.80
CA GLY A 599 -6.02 -11.05 18.24
C GLY A 599 -6.80 -10.37 17.13
N VAL A 600 -7.72 -9.49 17.52
CA VAL A 600 -8.43 -8.58 16.61
C VAL A 600 -8.43 -7.18 17.19
N THR A 601 -8.16 -6.19 16.32
CA THR A 601 -8.33 -4.79 16.66
C THR A 601 -9.12 -4.09 15.56
N ALA A 602 -10.28 -3.53 15.92
CA ALA A 602 -11.03 -2.66 15.02
C ALA A 602 -10.47 -1.25 15.07
N GLN A 603 -10.20 -0.68 13.92
CA GLN A 603 -9.84 0.73 13.78
C GLN A 603 -11.01 1.50 13.16
N LYS A 604 -11.09 2.81 13.45
CA LYS A 604 -12.14 3.65 12.89
C LYS A 604 -12.00 3.70 11.36
N GLU A 605 -13.10 3.42 10.65
CA GLU A 605 -13.20 3.49 9.19
C GLU A 605 -12.32 2.49 8.41
N LEU A 606 -11.66 1.53 9.11
CA LEU A 606 -10.85 0.49 8.49
C LEU A 606 -11.45 -0.89 8.78
N GLU A 607 -11.13 -1.86 7.92
CA GLU A 607 -11.41 -3.26 8.18
C GLU A 607 -10.63 -3.74 9.42
N PRO A 608 -11.19 -4.65 10.23
CA PRO A 608 -10.50 -5.16 11.42
C PRO A 608 -9.14 -5.79 11.08
N LEU A 609 -8.16 -5.54 11.92
CA LEU A 609 -6.85 -6.19 11.85
C LEU A 609 -6.89 -7.51 12.59
N ILE A 610 -6.50 -8.59 11.93
CA ILE A 610 -6.32 -9.91 12.52
C ILE A 610 -4.83 -10.11 12.81
N MET A 611 -4.51 -10.41 14.06
CA MET A 611 -3.16 -10.72 14.54
C MET A 611 -3.02 -12.22 14.77
N PHE A 612 -1.87 -12.79 14.42
CA PHE A 612 -1.48 -14.17 14.76
C PHE A 612 -0.05 -14.22 15.26
N GLY A 613 0.24 -15.08 16.24
CA GLY A 613 1.58 -15.31 16.74
C GLY A 613 1.68 -16.52 17.66
N LEU A 614 2.91 -16.80 18.16
CA LEU A 614 3.09 -17.73 19.27
C LEU A 614 2.66 -17.08 20.58
N GLY A 615 1.94 -17.82 21.44
CA GLY A 615 1.48 -17.36 22.74
C GLY A 615 2.56 -17.40 23.84
N GLY A 616 2.17 -17.04 25.07
CA GLY A 616 3.04 -17.06 26.23
C GLY A 616 4.20 -16.08 26.14
N ILE A 617 5.36 -16.45 26.68
CA ILE A 617 6.56 -15.63 26.73
C ILE A 617 7.06 -15.17 25.35
N TYR A 618 6.72 -15.88 24.28
CA TYR A 618 7.15 -15.52 22.92
C TYR A 618 6.52 -14.21 22.45
N VAL A 619 5.26 -13.95 22.78
CA VAL A 619 4.60 -12.68 22.45
C VAL A 619 5.19 -11.53 23.26
N GLU A 620 5.37 -11.73 24.57
CA GLU A 620 5.81 -10.68 25.49
C GLU A 620 7.26 -10.26 25.24
N VAL A 621 8.14 -11.22 24.94
CA VAL A 621 9.59 -10.98 24.82
C VAL A 621 10.00 -10.75 23.39
N LEU A 622 9.53 -11.58 22.44
CA LEU A 622 10.00 -11.55 21.03
C LEU A 622 9.12 -10.70 20.12
N LYS A 623 7.89 -10.38 20.53
CA LYS A 623 6.89 -9.68 19.71
C LYS A 623 6.74 -10.30 18.31
N ASP A 624 6.79 -11.65 18.24
CA ASP A 624 6.73 -12.42 16.99
C ASP A 624 5.27 -12.61 16.57
N VAL A 625 4.72 -11.55 16.02
CA VAL A 625 3.33 -11.48 15.55
C VAL A 625 3.27 -10.95 14.13
N ILE A 626 2.25 -11.38 13.40
CA ILE A 626 1.92 -10.93 12.05
C ILE A 626 0.48 -10.43 12.01
N PHE A 627 0.20 -9.46 11.16
CA PHE A 627 -1.12 -8.88 10.98
C PHE A 627 -1.59 -9.04 9.54
N LYS A 628 -2.91 -9.19 9.37
CA LYS A 628 -3.60 -9.09 8.06
C LYS A 628 -4.90 -8.31 8.22
N LEU A 629 -5.32 -7.65 7.16
CA LEU A 629 -6.64 -7.01 7.08
C LEU A 629 -7.73 -8.06 6.84
N SER A 630 -8.79 -7.99 7.62
CA SER A 630 -10.02 -8.76 7.37
C SER A 630 -10.71 -8.28 6.07
N PRO A 631 -11.46 -9.14 5.35
CA PRO A 631 -11.55 -10.59 5.53
C PRO A 631 -10.27 -11.30 5.08
N VAL A 632 -9.87 -12.34 5.83
CA VAL A 632 -8.64 -13.12 5.58
C VAL A 632 -8.97 -14.36 4.75
N THR A 633 -8.26 -14.55 3.63
CA THR A 633 -8.37 -15.74 2.78
C THR A 633 -7.55 -16.91 3.34
N GLU A 634 -7.73 -18.10 2.79
CA GLU A 634 -6.94 -19.28 3.20
C GLU A 634 -5.45 -19.07 2.97
N LEU A 635 -5.07 -18.55 1.78
CA LEU A 635 -3.67 -18.25 1.46
C LEU A 635 -3.08 -17.20 2.41
N GLU A 636 -3.83 -16.14 2.73
CA GLU A 636 -3.36 -15.13 3.67
C GLU A 636 -3.17 -15.69 5.09
N ALA A 637 -4.04 -16.62 5.53
CA ALA A 637 -3.86 -17.31 6.81
C ALA A 637 -2.64 -18.26 6.77
N GLU A 638 -2.38 -18.97 5.67
CA GLU A 638 -1.15 -19.74 5.48
C GLU A 638 0.11 -18.87 5.54
N GLU A 639 0.06 -17.71 4.89
CA GLU A 639 1.14 -16.72 4.94
C GLU A 639 1.38 -16.23 6.38
N MET A 640 0.32 -16.02 7.18
CA MET A 640 0.49 -15.65 8.60
C MET A 640 1.27 -16.70 9.37
N LEU A 641 0.93 -17.99 9.20
CA LEU A 641 1.63 -19.07 9.87
C LEU A 641 3.09 -19.21 9.46
N SER A 642 3.39 -18.98 8.18
CA SER A 642 4.75 -19.11 7.63
C SER A 642 5.64 -17.91 7.91
N SER A 643 5.06 -16.72 8.14
CA SER A 643 5.78 -15.45 8.26
C SER A 643 6.25 -15.12 9.67
N ILE A 644 5.73 -15.77 10.72
CA ILE A 644 6.29 -15.62 12.05
C ILE A 644 7.70 -16.21 12.11
N LYS A 645 8.62 -15.56 12.83
CA LYS A 645 10.03 -15.99 12.95
C LYS A 645 10.15 -17.42 13.47
N ALA A 646 9.28 -17.77 14.38
CA ALA A 646 9.23 -19.08 15.01
C ALA A 646 8.36 -20.12 14.26
N SER A 647 8.02 -19.89 12.98
CA SER A 647 7.17 -20.78 12.15
C SER A 647 7.59 -22.24 12.16
N LYS A 648 8.90 -22.52 12.21
CA LYS A 648 9.44 -23.89 12.29
C LYS A 648 8.98 -24.66 13.54
N LEU A 649 8.60 -23.98 14.61
CA LEU A 649 8.04 -24.62 15.80
C LEU A 649 6.68 -25.28 15.50
N LEU A 650 5.94 -24.74 14.53
CA LEU A 650 4.64 -25.30 14.13
C LEU A 650 4.81 -26.65 13.37
N ASP A 651 5.96 -26.86 12.72
CA ASP A 651 6.26 -28.11 12.01
C ASP A 651 6.76 -29.24 12.94
N GLY A 652 7.11 -28.88 14.18
CA GLY A 652 7.74 -29.80 15.13
C GLY A 652 9.28 -29.73 15.08
N VAL A 653 9.92 -29.79 16.23
CA VAL A 653 11.38 -29.73 16.39
C VAL A 653 11.85 -30.70 17.45
N ARG A 654 13.04 -31.27 17.27
CA ARG A 654 13.71 -32.15 18.26
C ARG A 654 12.85 -33.32 18.77
N GLY A 655 12.10 -33.98 17.87
CA GLY A 655 11.25 -35.12 18.21
C GLY A 655 9.88 -34.74 18.79
N GLN A 656 9.54 -33.46 18.89
CA GLN A 656 8.18 -33.03 19.16
C GLN A 656 7.40 -32.96 17.84
N SER A 657 6.15 -33.47 17.87
CA SER A 657 5.25 -33.41 16.72
C SER A 657 4.87 -31.97 16.35
N GLY A 658 4.54 -31.78 15.08
CA GLY A 658 3.94 -30.54 14.60
C GLY A 658 2.49 -30.36 15.07
N VAL A 659 1.93 -29.21 14.75
CA VAL A 659 0.52 -28.88 15.04
C VAL A 659 -0.34 -29.01 13.79
N ASN A 660 -1.66 -29.15 13.97
CA ASN A 660 -2.61 -29.11 12.86
C ASN A 660 -2.76 -27.67 12.33
N LYS A 661 -1.94 -27.32 11.31
CA LYS A 661 -1.98 -25.99 10.68
C LYS A 661 -3.34 -25.68 10.08
N LYS A 662 -4.05 -26.67 9.51
CA LYS A 662 -5.39 -26.46 8.92
C LYS A 662 -6.41 -25.99 9.97
N SER A 663 -6.38 -26.54 11.17
CA SER A 663 -7.28 -26.09 12.24
C SER A 663 -6.97 -24.67 12.72
N ILE A 664 -5.71 -24.24 12.67
CA ILE A 664 -5.32 -22.86 12.99
C ILE A 664 -5.82 -21.90 11.91
N ILE A 665 -5.59 -22.22 10.63
CA ILE A 665 -6.08 -21.46 9.47
C ILE A 665 -7.60 -21.28 9.55
N GLU A 666 -8.32 -22.37 9.84
CA GLU A 666 -9.77 -22.33 10.00
C GLU A 666 -10.22 -21.41 11.12
N ILE A 667 -9.56 -21.42 12.28
CA ILE A 667 -9.86 -20.49 13.40
C ILE A 667 -9.65 -19.04 12.95
N ILE A 668 -8.55 -18.72 12.28
CA ILE A 668 -8.26 -17.37 11.77
C ILE A 668 -9.37 -16.91 10.83
N GLN A 669 -9.80 -17.76 9.90
CA GLN A 669 -10.86 -17.44 8.94
C GLN A 669 -12.24 -17.29 9.61
N ARG A 670 -12.59 -18.14 10.59
CA ARG A 670 -13.84 -18.04 11.36
C ARG A 670 -13.89 -16.77 12.20
N ILE A 671 -12.77 -16.39 12.85
CA ILE A 671 -12.63 -15.11 13.56
C ILE A 671 -12.77 -13.94 12.58
N SER A 672 -12.14 -14.03 11.40
CA SER A 672 -12.27 -13.02 10.36
C SER A 672 -13.73 -12.85 9.92
N GLN A 673 -14.48 -13.93 9.74
CA GLN A 673 -15.92 -13.85 9.43
C GLN A 673 -16.70 -13.25 10.59
N LEU A 674 -16.47 -13.69 11.84
CA LEU A 674 -17.15 -13.20 13.03
C LEU A 674 -17.06 -11.68 13.19
N VAL A 675 -15.88 -11.10 13.00
CA VAL A 675 -15.69 -9.65 13.15
C VAL A 675 -16.23 -8.84 11.98
N ASN A 676 -16.38 -9.44 10.80
CA ASN A 676 -17.08 -8.80 9.67
C ASN A 676 -18.60 -8.86 9.85
N ASP A 677 -19.15 -9.96 10.38
CA ASP A 677 -20.57 -10.12 10.64
C ASP A 677 -21.04 -9.23 11.82
N PHE A 678 -20.14 -8.96 12.80
CA PHE A 678 -20.41 -8.14 13.99
C PHE A 678 -19.45 -6.94 14.13
N PRO A 679 -19.66 -5.85 13.39
CA PRO A 679 -18.78 -4.66 13.41
C PRO A 679 -18.71 -3.94 14.77
N GLN A 680 -19.61 -4.26 15.72
CA GLN A 680 -19.57 -3.76 17.09
C GLN A 680 -18.41 -4.36 17.92
N ILE A 681 -17.79 -5.47 17.49
CA ILE A 681 -16.58 -6.01 18.12
C ILE A 681 -15.43 -5.05 17.87
N LYS A 682 -14.89 -4.45 18.92
CA LYS A 682 -13.78 -3.48 18.85
C LYS A 682 -12.42 -4.13 19.09
N GLU A 683 -12.41 -5.14 19.94
CA GLU A 683 -11.20 -5.86 20.31
C GLU A 683 -11.53 -7.29 20.62
N MET A 684 -10.66 -8.22 20.22
CA MET A 684 -10.74 -9.63 20.57
C MET A 684 -9.33 -10.13 20.85
N ASP A 685 -9.18 -10.92 21.90
CA ASP A 685 -7.92 -11.55 22.26
C ASP A 685 -8.20 -13.02 22.66
N LEU A 686 -7.72 -13.96 21.85
CA LEU A 686 -7.74 -15.39 22.12
C LEU A 686 -6.33 -15.80 22.54
N ASN A 687 -6.06 -15.82 23.83
CA ASN A 687 -4.73 -16.02 24.39
C ASN A 687 -4.80 -16.74 25.77
N PRO A 688 -4.37 -18.01 25.83
CA PRO A 688 -3.82 -18.80 24.73
C PRO A 688 -4.87 -19.62 23.95
N ILE A 689 -4.48 -19.96 22.74
CA ILE A 689 -5.08 -21.07 21.97
C ILE A 689 -4.09 -22.23 22.03
N MET A 690 -4.57 -23.43 22.37
CA MET A 690 -3.74 -24.64 22.43
C MET A 690 -3.82 -25.42 21.14
N ALA A 691 -2.71 -25.50 20.41
CA ALA A 691 -2.60 -26.25 19.16
C ALA A 691 -1.96 -27.62 19.39
N PHE A 692 -2.65 -28.67 18.92
CA PHE A 692 -2.24 -30.07 18.98
C PHE A 692 -2.04 -30.65 17.58
N GLU A 693 -1.64 -31.90 17.47
CA GLU A 693 -1.45 -32.62 16.19
C GLU A 693 -2.78 -32.82 15.43
N ASP A 694 -3.89 -32.95 16.14
CA ASP A 694 -5.20 -33.25 15.57
C ASP A 694 -6.17 -32.06 15.55
N LYS A 695 -6.00 -31.09 16.45
CA LYS A 695 -6.96 -29.98 16.66
C LYS A 695 -6.32 -28.77 17.30
N THR A 696 -7.09 -27.68 17.29
CA THR A 696 -6.74 -26.42 17.98
C THR A 696 -7.93 -26.00 18.84
N ILE A 697 -7.69 -25.64 20.12
CA ILE A 697 -8.72 -25.37 21.12
C ILE A 697 -8.43 -24.04 21.83
N VAL A 698 -9.43 -23.17 21.91
CA VAL A 698 -9.35 -21.91 22.67
C VAL A 698 -9.53 -22.21 24.16
N VAL A 699 -8.61 -21.74 25.01
CA VAL A 699 -8.67 -21.88 26.46
C VAL A 699 -8.85 -20.58 27.23
N ASP A 700 -8.54 -19.46 26.58
CA ASP A 700 -8.90 -18.13 27.10
C ASP A 700 -9.24 -17.18 25.96
N ALA A 701 -10.24 -16.33 26.18
CA ALA A 701 -10.66 -15.35 25.20
C ALA A 701 -11.35 -14.16 25.86
N ARG A 702 -11.18 -13.00 25.23
CA ARG A 702 -11.86 -11.74 25.60
C ARG A 702 -12.43 -11.09 24.37
N ILE A 703 -13.61 -10.51 24.47
CA ILE A 703 -14.26 -9.73 23.43
C ILE A 703 -14.74 -8.41 24.05
N LYS A 704 -14.39 -7.31 23.42
CA LYS A 704 -14.84 -5.96 23.75
C LYS A 704 -15.76 -5.46 22.64
N ILE A 705 -16.91 -4.94 23.02
CA ILE A 705 -17.93 -4.46 22.08
C ILE A 705 -18.24 -2.98 22.27
#